data_8b7e3fb638fb6a007fc6bed2fc669b91
#
_entry.id   8b7e3fb638fb6a007fc6bed2fc669b91
#
_cell.length_a   1.000
_cell.length_b   1.000
_cell.length_c   1.000
_cell.angle_alpha   90.00
_cell.angle_beta   90.00
_cell.angle_gamma   90.00
#
_symmetry.space_group_name_H-M   'P 1'
#
loop_
_entity.id
_entity.type
_entity.pdbx_description
1 polymer ?
#
loop_
_entity_poly.entity_id
_entity_poly.type
_entity_poly.pdbx_seq_one_letter_code
_entity_poly.pdbx_strand_id
1 'polypeptide(L)'
;MNFKYLKKTSSLAIGLTLALPTFATDKHNDEKDIDTITVTAHEATKNPGMNTEISEQDIRRDGGTNFGTIMRYQPLISAPGSISGSGSGKSSWDRGGFTGYNIRGLDANRVSIDIDGMPLPIAQGRVNSVGRAGFGSYGIGRDYIDTYMYNKVDIQSGATSVSNANNALGGSVSFQTKSASYYLYPGKTTYFGYQNNYDSSDRSFHQGLTMAGGDDYLNGILVLSRRDGQQTRNNGDSISSYPENWHSNSILAGFGWQMTEEHLINTTVDYNNKTKNSHYDTWDKYGKKVESLDHQRSKNNRFNLAIKDQWKPTAISWIDSLTTQLNYQRTNVYDSTDIRHTTKGNFNTQTNYNTKTYNFITTLVKNYENQKISAGLNGKWSEDESPFFTSAQSQNGRIFPDGDYTKPQADSRSYQLGGFLEDRISFNIKDSNNFYLVPGVRVIYQNTKPRNLENMAVTNINGSQLGKQYSSNSDFQVLPSMSFMYDINPDFTAYLQYKRSAQMPNQNQLYGSYLAHSNMYVLVGDSNLNTETSDNFELGLKGHPVSGVTLTSSAFYNKYKNFIAYTRYRKNFVGTGNRIVYQAENRDKAYIYGAELSSEFNIGKWVESANGLSAKFAIGYNQGKSKSSYLGDKYIEMDSIAPMKSVVGLAWDDPNKFYGVAVTATFQKGKKAEATSRESYGNDGRPLPNSKDDYFRIAGHGIIDLTGYINITKNVKLNGGVYNLTDQKYWDYLSNNKLYSTSDHKYLNMFTAPGRTFQLGLDVDF
;
A
#
# COMPACT_ATOMS: atom_id res chain seq x y z
N MET A 1 -12.54 38.68 -21.12
CA MET A 1 -13.25 38.45 -22.38
C MET A 1 -13.45 36.97 -22.60
N ASN A 2 -14.72 36.58 -22.58
CA ASN A 2 -15.32 35.30 -22.99
C ASN A 2 -14.84 33.98 -22.40
N PHE A 3 -15.50 33.63 -21.33
CA PHE A 3 -15.76 32.26 -20.91
C PHE A 3 -16.73 31.59 -21.88
N LYS A 4 -16.28 30.49 -22.53
CA LYS A 4 -17.15 29.51 -23.19
C LYS A 4 -16.47 28.17 -23.19
N TYR A 5 -16.66 27.36 -22.13
CA TYR A 5 -16.64 25.92 -22.16
C TYR A 5 -17.37 25.42 -20.91
N LEU A 6 -18.67 25.58 -20.93
CA LEU A 6 -19.61 24.78 -20.12
C LEU A 6 -20.53 24.08 -21.12
N LYS A 7 -20.71 22.79 -20.90
CA LYS A 7 -21.69 21.87 -21.47
C LYS A 7 -21.11 20.74 -22.30
N LYS A 8 -20.99 19.61 -21.61
CA LYS A 8 -21.68 18.36 -21.96
C LYS A 8 -21.56 17.38 -20.78
N THR A 9 -22.37 17.58 -19.78
CA THR A 9 -22.83 16.52 -18.87
C THR A 9 -24.08 15.93 -19.50
N SER A 10 -23.96 14.80 -20.14
CA SER A 10 -25.08 13.98 -20.50
C SER A 10 -25.62 13.30 -19.22
N SER A 11 -26.64 13.93 -18.63
CA SER A 11 -27.46 13.34 -17.60
C SER A 11 -28.28 12.23 -18.23
N LEU A 12 -27.86 10.98 -18.04
CA LEU A 12 -28.74 9.83 -18.29
C LEU A 12 -29.63 9.67 -17.05
N ALA A 13 -30.74 10.37 -17.02
CA ALA A 13 -31.81 10.14 -16.09
C ALA A 13 -32.57 8.86 -16.54
N ILE A 14 -32.18 7.72 -15.99
CA ILE A 14 -33.01 6.49 -16.08
C ILE A 14 -34.11 6.63 -15.03
N GLY A 15 -35.27 7.01 -15.49
CA GLY A 15 -36.51 6.92 -14.69
C GLY A 15 -36.85 5.47 -14.42
N LEU A 16 -36.45 4.97 -13.27
CA LEU A 16 -36.99 3.70 -12.74
C LEU A 16 -38.31 3.99 -12.04
N THR A 17 -39.42 3.68 -12.70
CA THR A 17 -40.69 3.52 -12.02
C THR A 17 -40.62 2.25 -11.17
N LEU A 18 -40.40 2.42 -9.88
CA LEU A 18 -40.46 1.34 -8.89
C LEU A 18 -41.92 0.94 -8.66
N ALA A 19 -42.32 -0.17 -9.24
CA ALA A 19 -43.47 -0.91 -8.75
C ALA A 19 -43.05 -1.60 -7.44
N LEU A 20 -43.55 -1.13 -6.32
CA LEU A 20 -43.32 -1.72 -5.00
C LEU A 20 -44.12 -3.03 -4.89
N PRO A 21 -43.48 -4.18 -4.70
CA PRO A 21 -44.19 -5.36 -4.25
C PRO A 21 -44.51 -5.22 -2.75
N THR A 22 -45.77 -5.43 -2.38
CA THR A 22 -46.19 -5.58 -1.00
C THR A 22 -45.66 -6.90 -0.45
N PHE A 23 -44.72 -6.82 0.49
CA PHE A 23 -44.20 -8.00 1.18
C PHE A 23 -44.89 -8.21 2.51
N ALA A 24 -45.33 -9.46 2.71
CA ALA A 24 -45.85 -9.97 3.96
C ALA A 24 -44.72 -9.95 5.04
N THR A 25 -45.13 -9.58 6.23
CA THR A 25 -44.27 -9.56 7.42
C THR A 25 -44.02 -10.99 7.91
N ASP A 26 -42.80 -11.51 7.68
CA ASP A 26 -42.31 -12.62 8.46
C ASP A 26 -41.22 -12.13 9.40
N LYS A 27 -41.42 -12.37 10.71
CA LYS A 27 -40.43 -12.17 11.75
C LYS A 27 -39.41 -13.29 11.62
N HIS A 28 -38.18 -12.93 11.21
CA HIS A 28 -37.04 -13.83 11.36
C HIS A 28 -35.94 -13.18 12.19
N ASN A 29 -35.45 -13.96 13.15
CA ASN A 29 -34.46 -13.62 14.13
C ASN A 29 -33.07 -13.38 13.48
N ASP A 30 -32.54 -12.19 13.69
CA ASP A 30 -31.19 -11.75 13.27
C ASP A 30 -30.10 -12.22 14.25
N GLU A 31 -30.00 -13.52 14.54
CA GLU A 31 -28.98 -14.05 15.46
C GLU A 31 -27.67 -14.53 14.79
N LYS A 32 -27.53 -14.43 13.46
CA LYS A 32 -26.35 -14.98 12.74
C LYS A 32 -25.18 -14.03 12.51
N ASP A 33 -25.33 -12.73 12.70
CA ASP A 33 -24.23 -11.77 12.49
C ASP A 33 -23.16 -11.81 13.60
N ILE A 34 -23.48 -12.35 14.77
CA ILE A 34 -22.56 -12.38 15.92
C ILE A 34 -21.62 -13.58 15.85
N ASP A 35 -22.06 -14.73 15.33
CA ASP A 35 -21.26 -15.95 15.32
C ASP A 35 -20.15 -15.93 14.24
N THR A 36 -20.34 -15.29 13.11
CA THR A 36 -19.31 -15.22 12.06
C THR A 36 -18.15 -14.31 12.45
N ILE A 37 -18.43 -13.20 13.16
CA ILE A 37 -17.41 -12.28 13.69
C ILE A 37 -16.65 -12.94 14.84
N THR A 38 -17.32 -13.70 15.68
CA THR A 38 -16.71 -14.39 16.82
C THR A 38 -15.77 -15.51 16.37
N VAL A 39 -16.12 -16.26 15.32
CA VAL A 39 -15.28 -17.34 14.77
C VAL A 39 -14.02 -16.80 14.10
N THR A 40 -14.11 -15.72 13.31
CA THR A 40 -12.94 -15.10 12.68
C THR A 40 -12.03 -14.42 13.69
N ALA A 41 -12.58 -13.76 14.71
CA ALA A 41 -11.80 -13.18 15.80
C ALA A 41 -11.05 -14.27 16.60
N HIS A 42 -11.68 -15.39 16.90
CA HIS A 42 -11.07 -16.49 17.62
C HIS A 42 -9.93 -17.18 16.84
N GLU A 43 -10.04 -17.33 15.51
CA GLU A 43 -8.93 -17.84 14.68
C GLU A 43 -7.80 -16.83 14.55
N ALA A 44 -8.09 -15.54 14.44
CA ALA A 44 -7.08 -14.48 14.35
C ALA A 44 -6.23 -14.37 15.62
N THR A 45 -6.81 -14.61 16.81
CA THR A 45 -6.05 -14.62 18.09
C THR A 45 -5.01 -15.72 18.14
N LYS A 46 -5.20 -16.80 17.40
CA LYS A 46 -4.33 -17.99 17.41
C LYS A 46 -3.18 -17.96 16.40
N ASN A 47 -3.01 -16.90 15.61
CA ASN A 47 -1.87 -16.72 14.71
C ASN A 47 -0.82 -15.81 15.36
N PRO A 48 0.47 -16.19 15.45
CA PRO A 48 1.49 -15.36 16.07
C PRO A 48 1.72 -14.07 15.29
N GLY A 49 2.07 -12.99 16.00
CA GLY A 49 2.39 -11.67 15.42
C GLY A 49 1.24 -10.69 15.44
N MET A 50 1.56 -9.44 15.11
CA MET A 50 0.60 -8.33 15.03
C MET A 50 -0.15 -8.39 13.71
N ASN A 51 -1.40 -8.80 13.77
CA ASN A 51 -2.31 -8.85 12.64
C ASN A 51 -3.48 -7.89 12.88
N THR A 52 -3.82 -7.12 11.87
CA THR A 52 -4.97 -6.21 11.88
C THR A 52 -5.86 -6.54 10.70
N GLU A 53 -7.13 -6.75 10.97
CA GLU A 53 -8.16 -6.93 9.96
C GLU A 53 -9.01 -5.66 9.87
N ILE A 54 -9.29 -5.19 8.66
CA ILE A 54 -10.19 -4.07 8.39
C ILE A 54 -11.29 -4.60 7.48
N SER A 55 -12.51 -4.67 7.99
CA SER A 55 -13.67 -5.16 7.25
C SER A 55 -14.22 -4.09 6.29
N GLU A 56 -15.08 -4.48 5.37
CA GLU A 56 -15.86 -3.55 4.52
C GLU A 56 -16.65 -2.55 5.37
N GLN A 57 -17.22 -2.99 6.48
CA GLN A 57 -17.95 -2.13 7.41
C GLN A 57 -17.06 -1.10 8.07
N ASP A 58 -15.84 -1.49 8.49
CA ASP A 58 -14.86 -0.55 9.04
C ASP A 58 -14.41 0.48 7.99
N ILE A 59 -14.17 0.05 6.76
CA ILE A 59 -13.82 0.94 5.65
C ILE A 59 -14.92 2.00 5.45
N ARG A 60 -16.17 1.59 5.47
CA ARG A 60 -17.33 2.50 5.32
C ARG A 60 -17.48 3.44 6.51
N ARG A 61 -17.44 2.91 7.74
CA ARG A 61 -17.60 3.68 8.98
C ARG A 61 -16.52 4.74 9.15
N ASP A 62 -15.27 4.39 8.87
CA ASP A 62 -14.11 5.25 9.10
C ASP A 62 -13.81 6.16 7.88
N GLY A 63 -14.65 6.14 6.85
CA GLY A 63 -14.49 6.97 5.65
C GLY A 63 -13.29 6.59 4.80
N GLY A 64 -13.05 5.30 4.65
CA GLY A 64 -11.98 4.72 3.85
C GLY A 64 -12.25 4.84 2.34
N THR A 65 -12.19 6.04 1.79
CA THR A 65 -12.47 6.29 0.37
C THR A 65 -11.32 5.94 -0.56
N ASN A 66 -10.11 5.83 -0.03
CA ASN A 66 -8.90 5.57 -0.83
C ASN A 66 -7.86 4.77 -0.05
N PHE A 67 -6.79 4.40 -0.76
CA PHE A 67 -5.67 3.62 -0.24
C PHE A 67 -5.06 4.15 1.07
N GLY A 68 -5.00 5.47 1.24
CA GLY A 68 -4.43 6.09 2.45
C GLY A 68 -5.43 6.21 3.59
N THR A 69 -6.67 6.54 3.28
CA THR A 69 -7.69 6.76 4.30
C THR A 69 -8.13 5.48 5.02
N ILE A 70 -7.98 4.31 4.40
CA ILE A 70 -8.16 3.01 5.08
C ILE A 70 -7.27 2.90 6.32
N MET A 71 -6.05 3.45 6.27
CA MET A 71 -5.05 3.35 7.35
C MET A 71 -5.09 4.53 8.32
N ARG A 72 -6.08 5.41 8.23
CA ARG A 72 -6.17 6.68 8.98
C ARG A 72 -5.92 6.50 10.47
N TYR A 73 -6.53 5.51 11.07
CA TYR A 73 -6.48 5.27 12.52
C TYR A 73 -5.50 4.20 12.96
N GLN A 74 -4.67 3.68 12.05
CA GLN A 74 -3.62 2.71 12.39
C GLN A 74 -2.37 3.45 12.92
N PRO A 75 -1.80 3.04 14.08
CA PRO A 75 -0.75 3.82 14.72
C PRO A 75 0.61 3.77 14.00
N LEU A 76 1.06 2.62 13.54
CA LEU A 76 2.37 2.44 12.88
C LEU A 76 2.27 2.14 11.39
N ILE A 77 1.11 2.41 10.79
CA ILE A 77 0.87 2.21 9.37
C ILE A 77 0.46 3.54 8.73
N SER A 78 1.05 3.86 7.61
CA SER A 78 0.77 5.07 6.83
C SER A 78 0.88 4.77 5.34
N ALA A 79 0.20 5.55 4.53
CA ALA A 79 0.33 5.51 3.07
C ALA A 79 0.82 6.88 2.59
N PRO A 80 2.13 7.13 2.58
CA PRO A 80 2.68 8.37 2.09
C PRO A 80 2.50 8.49 0.57
N GLY A 81 2.42 9.71 0.08
CA GLY A 81 2.19 9.96 -1.33
C GLY A 81 0.71 9.83 -1.69
N SER A 82 -0.10 10.78 -1.29
CA SER A 82 -1.54 10.79 -1.53
C SER A 82 -1.90 10.72 -3.02
N ILE A 83 -3.07 10.14 -3.32
CA ILE A 83 -3.72 10.08 -4.63
C ILE A 83 -3.73 11.42 -5.35
N SER A 84 -3.87 12.49 -4.62
CA SER A 84 -4.15 13.83 -5.13
C SER A 84 -2.93 14.73 -5.21
N GLY A 85 -1.74 14.20 -5.18
CA GLY A 85 -0.54 14.98 -5.39
C GLY A 85 -0.17 15.95 -4.28
N SER A 86 -0.88 16.00 -3.17
CA SER A 86 -0.51 16.77 -1.98
C SER A 86 0.55 16.06 -1.13
N GLY A 87 0.85 14.80 -1.44
CA GLY A 87 1.93 14.08 -0.79
C GLY A 87 3.28 14.52 -1.31
N SER A 88 4.33 14.44 -0.54
CA SER A 88 5.73 14.77 -0.76
C SER A 88 6.06 16.04 -1.57
N GLY A 89 5.13 16.70 -2.02
CA GLY A 89 4.88 17.99 -2.58
C GLY A 89 5.98 18.78 -3.26
N LYS A 90 7.20 18.43 -3.11
CA LYS A 90 8.31 19.25 -3.54
C LYS A 90 8.65 19.11 -5.02
N SER A 91 8.40 17.97 -5.60
CA SER A 91 8.71 17.73 -7.00
C SER A 91 7.55 17.10 -7.73
N SER A 92 7.51 17.39 -9.00
CA SER A 92 6.64 16.75 -9.98
C SER A 92 6.68 15.23 -9.99
N TRP A 93 7.73 14.68 -9.40
CA TRP A 93 8.05 13.26 -9.39
C TRP A 93 7.16 12.42 -8.48
N ASP A 94 6.67 13.04 -7.41
CA ASP A 94 6.00 12.35 -6.34
C ASP A 94 4.48 12.36 -6.50
N ARG A 95 3.99 12.78 -7.67
CA ARG A 95 2.57 12.98 -7.94
C ARG A 95 1.89 11.84 -8.68
N GLY A 96 2.54 10.69 -8.74
CA GLY A 96 2.03 9.52 -9.45
C GLY A 96 0.93 8.72 -8.71
N GLY A 97 0.46 9.20 -7.58
CA GLY A 97 -0.45 8.44 -6.73
C GLY A 97 0.24 7.64 -5.65
N PHE A 98 -0.45 6.68 -5.08
CA PHE A 98 0.13 5.81 -4.06
C PHE A 98 1.17 4.85 -4.64
N THR A 99 2.24 4.66 -3.88
CA THR A 99 3.33 3.76 -4.24
C THR A 99 3.51 2.63 -3.24
N GLY A 100 2.84 2.68 -2.10
CA GLY A 100 2.89 1.64 -1.09
C GLY A 100 2.51 2.14 0.29
N TYR A 101 2.56 1.24 1.24
CA TYR A 101 2.41 1.52 2.66
C TYR A 101 3.78 1.64 3.32
N ASN A 102 3.83 2.45 4.37
CA ASN A 102 4.89 2.44 5.36
C ASN A 102 4.39 1.69 6.59
N ILE A 103 5.05 0.61 6.95
CA ILE A 103 4.75 -0.17 8.15
C ILE A 103 5.99 -0.19 9.04
N ARG A 104 5.85 0.28 10.29
CA ARG A 104 6.94 0.32 11.28
C ARG A 104 8.23 0.99 10.76
N GLY A 105 8.11 1.94 9.81
CA GLY A 105 9.25 2.67 9.23
C GLY A 105 9.88 2.04 7.99
N LEU A 106 9.37 0.94 7.51
CA LEU A 106 9.73 0.39 6.19
C LEU A 106 8.67 0.74 5.17
N ASP A 107 9.09 1.23 4.02
CA ASP A 107 8.23 1.86 3.04
C ASP A 107 8.30 1.23 1.64
N ALA A 108 7.37 1.65 0.81
CA ALA A 108 7.27 1.32 -0.61
C ALA A 108 7.45 -0.18 -0.89
N ASN A 109 8.56 -0.52 -1.52
CA ASN A 109 8.80 -1.88 -2.00
C ASN A 109 9.18 -2.89 -0.91
N ARG A 110 9.38 -2.45 0.35
CA ARG A 110 9.64 -3.33 1.50
C ARG A 110 8.39 -3.82 2.19
N VAL A 111 7.23 -3.30 1.80
CA VAL A 111 5.92 -3.81 2.21
C VAL A 111 5.29 -4.53 1.03
N SER A 112 4.95 -5.80 1.21
CA SER A 112 4.22 -6.57 0.20
C SER A 112 2.77 -6.10 0.15
N ILE A 113 2.24 -5.95 -1.05
CA ILE A 113 0.81 -5.68 -1.27
C ILE A 113 0.31 -6.71 -2.26
N ASP A 114 -0.75 -7.40 -1.91
CA ASP A 114 -1.38 -8.36 -2.81
C ASP A 114 -2.90 -8.18 -2.84
N ILE A 115 -3.51 -8.72 -3.88
CA ILE A 115 -4.96 -8.82 -4.04
C ILE A 115 -5.26 -10.30 -4.31
N ASP A 116 -6.02 -10.93 -3.42
CA ASP A 116 -6.32 -12.37 -3.46
C ASP A 116 -5.05 -13.25 -3.64
N GLY A 117 -3.97 -12.91 -2.93
CA GLY A 117 -2.69 -13.61 -3.02
C GLY A 117 -1.85 -13.31 -4.28
N MET A 118 -2.33 -12.44 -5.18
CA MET A 118 -1.57 -11.98 -6.35
C MET A 118 -0.79 -10.72 -6.00
N PRO A 119 0.56 -10.77 -5.92
CA PRO A 119 1.36 -9.60 -5.56
C PRO A 119 1.24 -8.49 -6.61
N LEU A 120 1.08 -7.25 -6.14
CA LEU A 120 1.21 -6.08 -6.99
C LEU A 120 2.68 -5.89 -7.42
N PRO A 121 2.93 -5.39 -8.64
CA PRO A 121 4.28 -5.02 -9.06
C PRO A 121 4.91 -4.01 -8.11
N ILE A 122 6.23 -3.90 -8.16
CA ILE A 122 6.96 -2.88 -7.41
C ILE A 122 6.57 -1.47 -7.87
N ALA A 123 6.65 -0.51 -6.97
CA ALA A 123 6.59 0.90 -7.33
C ALA A 123 7.84 1.27 -8.15
N GLN A 124 7.65 1.95 -9.26
CA GLN A 124 8.70 2.35 -10.19
C GLN A 124 9.13 3.80 -9.94
N GLY A 125 10.39 4.11 -10.21
CA GLY A 125 10.86 5.50 -10.21
C GLY A 125 10.32 6.24 -11.44
N ARG A 126 9.78 7.45 -11.25
CA ARG A 126 9.43 8.32 -12.37
C ARG A 126 10.73 8.90 -12.98
N VAL A 127 10.85 8.82 -14.29
CA VAL A 127 11.98 9.40 -15.03
C VAL A 127 11.57 10.74 -15.62
N ASN A 128 12.38 11.76 -15.40
CA ASN A 128 12.18 13.09 -15.98
C ASN A 128 13.42 13.55 -16.73
N SER A 129 13.21 14.23 -17.83
CA SER A 129 14.28 14.76 -18.66
C SER A 129 15.04 15.96 -18.07
N VAL A 130 14.53 16.64 -17.07
CA VAL A 130 15.01 17.97 -16.64
C VAL A 130 15.75 17.97 -15.31
N GLY A 131 16.09 16.82 -14.77
CA GLY A 131 17.24 16.78 -13.91
C GLY A 131 17.05 17.00 -12.41
N ARG A 132 15.98 16.53 -11.82
CA ARG A 132 15.96 16.17 -10.41
C ARG A 132 15.40 14.78 -10.27
N ALA A 133 16.25 13.78 -10.42
CA ALA A 133 15.89 12.42 -10.13
C ALA A 133 15.66 12.28 -8.63
N GLY A 134 14.42 12.38 -8.22
CA GLY A 134 14.01 11.89 -6.94
C GLY A 134 13.97 10.37 -6.98
N PHE A 135 15.10 9.69 -6.88
CA PHE A 135 15.14 8.26 -6.58
C PHE A 135 14.84 8.05 -5.11
N GLY A 136 13.73 8.63 -4.68
CA GLY A 136 13.23 8.47 -3.34
C GLY A 136 12.42 7.20 -3.20
N SER A 137 11.97 6.96 -2.01
CA SER A 137 11.12 5.84 -1.60
C SER A 137 9.78 5.81 -2.33
N TYR A 138 9.38 6.90 -2.98
CA TYR A 138 8.09 7.09 -3.61
C TYR A 138 8.28 7.19 -5.14
N GLY A 139 7.60 6.34 -5.85
CA GLY A 139 7.61 6.28 -7.30
C GLY A 139 6.20 6.40 -7.87
N ILE A 140 5.99 5.81 -9.01
CA ILE A 140 4.70 5.64 -9.67
C ILE A 140 4.31 4.16 -9.72
N GLY A 141 3.03 3.90 -9.87
CA GLY A 141 2.48 2.55 -9.84
C GLY A 141 1.90 2.19 -8.48
N ARG A 142 1.35 0.99 -8.36
CA ARG A 142 0.57 0.49 -7.22
C ARG A 142 -0.74 1.21 -6.90
N ASP A 143 -1.08 2.28 -7.60
CA ASP A 143 -2.37 2.99 -7.45
C ASP A 143 -3.48 2.25 -8.23
N TYR A 144 -3.67 0.97 -7.91
CA TYR A 144 -4.66 0.07 -8.51
C TYR A 144 -5.76 -0.33 -7.53
N ILE A 145 -5.82 0.32 -6.37
CA ILE A 145 -6.71 -0.05 -5.28
C ILE A 145 -7.95 0.82 -5.32
N ASP A 146 -9.10 0.18 -5.50
CA ASP A 146 -10.42 0.76 -5.29
C ASP A 146 -11.07 0.09 -4.08
N THR A 147 -11.29 0.84 -3.01
CA THR A 147 -11.77 0.32 -1.73
C THR A 147 -13.12 -0.38 -1.81
N TYR A 148 -13.94 -0.03 -2.81
CA TYR A 148 -15.25 -0.65 -3.01
C TYR A 148 -15.17 -2.10 -3.50
N MET A 149 -14.04 -2.52 -4.07
CA MET A 149 -13.88 -3.89 -4.61
C MET A 149 -13.62 -4.94 -3.54
N TYR A 150 -13.33 -4.53 -2.30
CA TYR A 150 -12.84 -5.44 -1.26
C TYR A 150 -13.83 -5.57 -0.12
N ASN A 151 -13.95 -6.78 0.41
CA ASN A 151 -14.71 -7.06 1.62
C ASN A 151 -13.82 -7.03 2.89
N LYS A 152 -12.50 -7.16 2.70
CA LYS A 152 -11.56 -7.29 3.81
C LYS A 152 -10.15 -6.86 3.42
N VAL A 153 -9.42 -6.29 4.37
CA VAL A 153 -8.00 -5.98 4.26
C VAL A 153 -7.27 -6.57 5.47
N ASP A 154 -6.37 -7.50 5.22
CA ASP A 154 -5.52 -8.11 6.24
C ASP A 154 -4.14 -7.48 6.24
N ILE A 155 -3.69 -7.01 7.40
CA ILE A 155 -2.40 -6.37 7.57
C ILE A 155 -1.57 -7.18 8.55
N GLN A 156 -0.37 -7.58 8.14
CA GLN A 156 0.63 -8.16 9.01
C GLN A 156 1.79 -7.18 9.17
N SER A 157 2.00 -6.69 10.38
CA SER A 157 3.10 -5.78 10.70
C SER A 157 4.37 -6.55 11.05
N GLY A 158 5.51 -6.14 10.47
CA GLY A 158 6.78 -6.81 10.67
C GLY A 158 6.96 -8.06 9.79
N ALA A 159 7.63 -9.07 10.29
CA ALA A 159 7.84 -10.31 9.54
C ALA A 159 6.53 -11.05 9.28
N THR A 160 6.23 -11.29 8.03
CA THR A 160 5.03 -12.01 7.60
C THR A 160 5.09 -13.49 7.96
N SER A 161 3.95 -14.18 7.94
CA SER A 161 3.90 -15.64 8.11
C SER A 161 4.73 -16.35 7.03
N VAL A 162 5.19 -17.55 7.32
CA VAL A 162 5.97 -18.34 6.33
C VAL A 162 5.19 -18.62 5.06
N SER A 163 3.87 -18.67 5.12
CA SER A 163 3.00 -18.84 3.95
C SER A 163 2.98 -17.62 3.03
N ASN A 164 3.13 -16.40 3.56
CA ASN A 164 2.99 -15.13 2.83
C ASN A 164 4.29 -14.35 2.64
N ALA A 165 5.42 -14.87 3.07
CA ALA A 165 6.69 -14.15 3.16
C ALA A 165 7.42 -14.00 1.81
N ASN A 166 6.81 -13.39 0.83
CA ASN A 166 7.48 -13.05 -0.42
C ASN A 166 7.87 -11.57 -0.44
N ASN A 167 9.19 -11.29 -0.34
CA ASN A 167 9.74 -9.94 -0.47
C ASN A 167 9.06 -8.91 0.46
N ALA A 168 8.94 -9.22 1.73
CA ALA A 168 8.25 -8.41 2.73
C ALA A 168 9.09 -8.26 4.01
N LEU A 169 9.95 -7.26 4.07
CA LEU A 169 10.71 -6.94 5.27
C LEU A 169 9.88 -6.18 6.32
N GLY A 170 8.98 -5.32 5.86
CA GLY A 170 8.17 -4.44 6.71
C GLY A 170 6.82 -5.02 7.09
N GLY A 171 6.35 -6.00 6.35
CA GLY A 171 5.02 -6.57 6.51
C GLY A 171 4.28 -6.75 5.20
N SER A 172 3.01 -7.13 5.29
CA SER A 172 2.14 -7.29 4.12
C SER A 172 0.77 -6.67 4.34
N VAL A 173 0.16 -6.24 3.25
CA VAL A 173 -1.23 -5.78 3.18
C VAL A 173 -1.92 -6.57 2.09
N SER A 174 -2.85 -7.42 2.48
CA SER A 174 -3.57 -8.34 1.59
C SER A 174 -5.02 -7.90 1.46
N PHE A 175 -5.44 -7.55 0.26
CA PHE A 175 -6.81 -7.19 -0.06
C PHE A 175 -7.56 -8.43 -0.53
N GLN A 176 -8.74 -8.67 0.01
CA GLN A 176 -9.64 -9.73 -0.41
C GLN A 176 -10.80 -9.13 -1.19
N THR A 177 -11.00 -9.59 -2.42
CA THR A 177 -12.11 -9.12 -3.25
C THR A 177 -13.46 -9.63 -2.74
N LYS A 178 -14.50 -8.89 -3.04
CA LYS A 178 -15.89 -9.32 -2.81
C LYS A 178 -16.18 -10.61 -3.55
N SER A 179 -16.90 -11.52 -2.90
CA SER A 179 -17.36 -12.80 -3.48
C SER A 179 -18.86 -12.97 -3.32
N ALA A 180 -19.48 -13.80 -4.15
CA ALA A 180 -20.89 -14.09 -4.05
C ALA A 180 -21.26 -14.69 -2.68
N SER A 181 -20.42 -15.60 -2.17
CA SER A 181 -20.62 -16.27 -0.88
C SER A 181 -20.59 -15.32 0.33
N TYR A 182 -20.07 -14.09 0.19
CA TYR A 182 -20.13 -13.07 1.24
C TYR A 182 -21.55 -12.49 1.39
N TYR A 183 -22.31 -12.40 0.27
CA TYR A 183 -23.63 -11.80 0.22
C TYR A 183 -24.78 -12.80 0.20
N LEU A 184 -24.49 -14.03 -0.25
CA LEU A 184 -25.48 -15.11 -0.38
C LEU A 184 -25.33 -16.11 0.79
N TYR A 185 -26.47 -16.52 1.36
CA TYR A 185 -26.52 -17.49 2.43
C TYR A 185 -27.81 -18.31 2.30
N PRO A 186 -27.99 -19.44 3.00
CA PRO A 186 -29.20 -20.24 2.91
C PRO A 186 -30.46 -19.39 3.09
N GLY A 187 -31.30 -19.36 2.06
CA GLY A 187 -32.53 -18.53 2.01
C GLY A 187 -32.36 -17.16 1.32
N LYS A 188 -31.13 -16.72 1.01
CA LYS A 188 -30.86 -15.51 0.22
C LYS A 188 -30.05 -15.88 -1.01
N THR A 189 -30.68 -16.02 -2.16
CA THR A 189 -30.07 -16.42 -3.43
C THR A 189 -29.75 -15.27 -4.35
N THR A 190 -30.09 -14.05 -3.96
CA THR A 190 -29.80 -12.83 -4.75
C THR A 190 -29.44 -11.67 -3.83
N TYR A 191 -28.55 -10.82 -4.31
CA TYR A 191 -28.15 -9.58 -3.65
C TYR A 191 -28.00 -8.47 -4.67
N PHE A 192 -28.47 -7.29 -4.31
CA PHE A 192 -28.27 -6.06 -5.04
C PHE A 192 -27.85 -4.96 -4.06
N GLY A 193 -26.68 -4.35 -4.29
CA GLY A 193 -26.17 -3.24 -3.50
C GLY A 193 -25.79 -2.06 -4.38
N TYR A 194 -26.24 -0.87 -4.01
CA TYR A 194 -25.81 0.39 -4.62
C TYR A 194 -25.23 1.31 -3.56
N GLN A 195 -24.06 1.86 -3.85
CA GLN A 195 -23.39 2.82 -2.98
C GLN A 195 -23.02 4.07 -3.74
N ASN A 196 -23.22 5.23 -3.14
CA ASN A 196 -22.55 6.45 -3.56
C ASN A 196 -21.86 7.14 -2.37
N ASN A 197 -20.83 7.91 -2.66
CA ASN A 197 -20.12 8.69 -1.65
C ASN A 197 -19.54 9.97 -2.28
N TYR A 198 -19.67 11.07 -1.58
CA TYR A 198 -19.02 12.34 -1.90
C TYR A 198 -17.98 12.68 -0.83
N ASP A 199 -16.75 13.04 -1.27
CA ASP A 199 -15.67 13.51 -0.40
C ASP A 199 -15.26 14.93 -0.79
N SER A 200 -15.42 15.87 0.14
CA SER A 200 -15.08 17.28 -0.11
C SER A 200 -13.59 17.57 -0.08
N SER A 201 -12.74 16.62 0.36
CA SER A 201 -11.29 16.81 0.42
C SER A 201 -10.66 16.96 -0.96
N ASP A 202 -11.16 16.19 -1.92
CA ASP A 202 -10.74 16.19 -3.32
C ASP A 202 -11.93 16.32 -4.29
N ARG A 203 -13.12 16.67 -3.76
CA ARG A 203 -14.38 16.79 -4.51
C ARG A 203 -14.70 15.53 -5.30
N SER A 204 -14.32 14.39 -4.77
CA SER A 204 -14.57 13.14 -5.46
C SER A 204 -16.01 12.66 -5.24
N PHE A 205 -16.52 12.02 -6.29
CA PHE A 205 -17.80 11.34 -6.27
C PHE A 205 -17.63 9.89 -6.69
N HIS A 206 -18.10 9.01 -5.86
CA HIS A 206 -18.08 7.57 -6.06
C HIS A 206 -19.47 7.03 -6.35
N GLN A 207 -19.56 6.07 -7.27
CA GLN A 207 -20.73 5.25 -7.53
C GLN A 207 -20.30 3.78 -7.62
N GLY A 208 -20.93 2.93 -6.83
CA GLY A 208 -20.65 1.51 -6.78
C GLY A 208 -21.93 0.70 -6.92
N LEU A 209 -21.84 -0.40 -7.64
CA LEU A 209 -22.91 -1.37 -7.84
C LEU A 209 -22.37 -2.77 -7.55
N THR A 210 -23.08 -3.53 -6.73
CA THR A 210 -22.78 -4.94 -6.45
C THR A 210 -24.02 -5.77 -6.72
N MET A 211 -23.87 -6.80 -7.53
CA MET A 211 -24.93 -7.77 -7.82
C MET A 211 -24.37 -9.16 -7.59
N ALA A 212 -25.05 -9.97 -6.83
CA ALA A 212 -24.72 -11.39 -6.66
C ALA A 212 -25.97 -12.25 -6.82
N GLY A 213 -25.79 -13.46 -7.30
CA GLY A 213 -26.86 -14.41 -7.48
C GLY A 213 -26.35 -15.84 -7.58
N GLY A 214 -27.20 -16.78 -7.20
CA GLY A 214 -26.91 -18.20 -7.24
C GLY A 214 -27.25 -18.93 -5.95
N ASP A 215 -26.66 -20.10 -5.82
CA ASP A 215 -26.83 -21.00 -4.68
C ASP A 215 -25.49 -21.60 -4.24
N ASP A 216 -25.50 -22.59 -3.38
CA ASP A 216 -24.28 -23.26 -2.89
C ASP A 216 -23.56 -24.06 -3.99
N TYR A 217 -24.26 -24.44 -5.07
CA TYR A 217 -23.69 -25.19 -6.19
C TYR A 217 -23.07 -24.27 -7.24
N LEU A 218 -23.77 -23.19 -7.58
CA LEU A 218 -23.34 -22.24 -8.61
C LEU A 218 -23.70 -20.81 -8.20
N ASN A 219 -22.73 -19.94 -8.10
CA ASN A 219 -22.97 -18.55 -7.77
C ASN A 219 -22.06 -17.60 -8.54
N GLY A 220 -22.46 -16.35 -8.59
CA GLY A 220 -21.68 -15.32 -9.27
C GLY A 220 -21.89 -13.94 -8.67
N ILE A 221 -20.89 -13.09 -8.86
CA ILE A 221 -20.90 -11.69 -8.43
C ILE A 221 -20.38 -10.78 -9.55
N LEU A 222 -20.99 -9.61 -9.66
CA LEU A 222 -20.51 -8.51 -10.48
C LEU A 222 -20.46 -7.25 -9.62
N VAL A 223 -19.29 -6.62 -9.57
CA VAL A 223 -19.07 -5.35 -8.87
C VAL A 223 -18.54 -4.32 -9.86
N LEU A 224 -19.19 -3.18 -9.91
CA LEU A 224 -18.81 -2.04 -10.75
C LEU A 224 -18.54 -0.83 -9.87
N SER A 225 -17.50 -0.08 -10.16
CA SER A 225 -17.18 1.17 -9.45
C SER A 225 -16.69 2.23 -10.39
N ARG A 226 -17.18 3.44 -10.20
CA ARG A 226 -16.71 4.65 -10.85
C ARG A 226 -16.42 5.71 -9.81
N ARG A 227 -15.24 6.36 -9.94
CA ARG A 227 -14.84 7.51 -9.12
C ARG A 227 -14.34 8.62 -10.01
N ASP A 228 -14.77 9.84 -9.74
CA ASP A 228 -14.29 11.06 -10.38
C ASP A 228 -13.88 12.04 -9.28
N GLY A 229 -12.75 12.72 -9.45
CA GLY A 229 -12.25 13.64 -8.43
C GLY A 229 -11.29 14.68 -8.99
N GLN A 230 -10.87 15.57 -8.11
CA GLN A 230 -9.96 16.67 -8.39
C GLN A 230 -8.74 16.58 -7.45
N GLN A 231 -7.89 17.62 -7.48
CA GLN A 231 -6.78 17.76 -6.53
C GLN A 231 -7.29 17.79 -5.10
N THR A 232 -6.56 17.17 -4.19
CA THR A 232 -6.80 17.35 -2.76
C THR A 232 -6.57 18.81 -2.37
N ARG A 233 -7.52 19.36 -1.63
CA ARG A 233 -7.39 20.69 -1.06
C ARG A 233 -6.29 20.69 0.00
N ASN A 234 -5.61 21.81 0.13
CA ASN A 234 -4.74 22.08 1.26
C ASN A 234 -5.44 23.01 2.26
N ASN A 235 -4.81 23.23 3.41
CA ASN A 235 -5.23 24.22 4.41
C ASN A 235 -4.29 25.44 4.41
N GLY A 236 -3.85 25.85 3.22
CA GLY A 236 -3.00 27.02 3.03
C GLY A 236 -3.81 28.27 2.78
N ASP A 237 -3.51 29.36 3.49
CA ASP A 237 -4.30 30.60 3.46
C ASP A 237 -4.25 31.32 2.09
N SER A 238 -3.19 31.17 1.31
CA SER A 238 -2.94 31.94 0.10
C SER A 238 -2.48 31.13 -1.12
N ILE A 239 -2.19 29.84 -0.97
CA ILE A 239 -1.65 29.01 -2.02
C ILE A 239 -2.50 27.75 -2.16
N SER A 240 -3.19 27.62 -3.29
CA SER A 240 -3.96 26.42 -3.61
C SER A 240 -3.06 25.28 -4.05
N SER A 241 -3.53 24.05 -3.86
CA SER A 241 -2.94 22.85 -4.48
C SER A 241 -2.97 22.98 -6.01
N TYR A 242 -2.04 22.33 -6.68
CA TYR A 242 -2.01 22.33 -8.14
C TYR A 242 -3.27 21.70 -8.73
N PRO A 243 -3.80 22.24 -9.83
CA PRO A 243 -4.96 21.69 -10.49
C PRO A 243 -4.74 20.25 -10.95
N GLU A 244 -5.67 19.39 -10.62
CA GLU A 244 -5.67 17.99 -11.00
C GLU A 244 -7.11 17.50 -11.23
N ASN A 245 -7.30 16.66 -12.23
CA ASN A 245 -8.53 15.91 -12.44
C ASN A 245 -8.18 14.43 -12.60
N TRP A 246 -8.91 13.58 -11.94
CA TRP A 246 -8.70 12.14 -12.04
C TRP A 246 -10.02 11.39 -12.10
N HIS A 247 -9.98 10.21 -12.68
CA HIS A 247 -11.07 9.26 -12.63
C HIS A 247 -10.54 7.83 -12.59
N SER A 248 -11.32 6.95 -11.99
CA SER A 248 -11.06 5.50 -12.00
C SER A 248 -12.32 4.72 -12.30
N ASN A 249 -12.14 3.59 -12.98
CA ASN A 249 -13.17 2.59 -13.21
C ASN A 249 -12.64 1.25 -12.74
N SER A 250 -13.46 0.50 -12.02
CA SER A 250 -13.13 -0.83 -11.54
C SER A 250 -14.27 -1.79 -11.85
N ILE A 251 -13.92 -3.00 -12.26
CA ILE A 251 -14.85 -4.08 -12.57
C ILE A 251 -14.31 -5.35 -11.90
N LEU A 252 -15.15 -6.02 -11.15
CA LEU A 252 -14.87 -7.33 -10.56
C LEU A 252 -16.00 -8.28 -10.97
N ALA A 253 -15.65 -9.41 -11.55
CA ALA A 253 -16.56 -10.51 -11.82
C ALA A 253 -16.02 -11.77 -11.15
N GLY A 254 -16.82 -12.39 -10.32
CA GLY A 254 -16.49 -13.63 -9.62
C GLY A 254 -17.51 -14.72 -9.94
N PHE A 255 -17.03 -15.94 -9.95
CA PHE A 255 -17.83 -17.13 -10.23
C PHE A 255 -17.37 -18.26 -9.32
N GLY A 256 -18.28 -18.86 -8.58
CA GLY A 256 -18.06 -20.00 -7.71
C GLY A 256 -18.83 -21.22 -8.20
N TRP A 257 -18.17 -22.35 -8.31
CA TRP A 257 -18.73 -23.60 -8.79
C TRP A 257 -18.30 -24.77 -7.90
N GLN A 258 -19.25 -25.38 -7.20
CA GLN A 258 -19.05 -26.64 -6.48
C GLN A 258 -19.08 -27.78 -7.50
N MET A 259 -17.92 -28.04 -8.15
CA MET A 259 -17.81 -29.00 -9.25
C MET A 259 -18.14 -30.43 -8.79
N THR A 260 -17.68 -30.78 -7.60
CA THR A 260 -18.03 -32.02 -6.87
C THR A 260 -18.16 -31.71 -5.39
N GLU A 261 -18.58 -32.68 -4.56
CA GLU A 261 -18.59 -32.49 -3.09
C GLU A 261 -17.23 -32.15 -2.49
N GLU A 262 -16.14 -32.53 -3.18
CA GLU A 262 -14.76 -32.28 -2.75
C GLU A 262 -14.11 -31.04 -3.37
N HIS A 263 -14.57 -30.57 -4.55
CA HIS A 263 -13.95 -29.51 -5.33
C HIS A 263 -14.79 -28.25 -5.44
N LEU A 264 -14.32 -27.15 -4.90
CA LEU A 264 -14.89 -25.81 -5.09
C LEU A 264 -13.95 -24.97 -5.96
N ILE A 265 -14.40 -24.64 -7.16
CA ILE A 265 -13.65 -23.78 -8.10
C ILE A 265 -14.17 -22.36 -8.02
N ASN A 266 -13.28 -21.41 -7.76
CA ASN A 266 -13.57 -19.98 -7.81
C ASN A 266 -12.76 -19.35 -8.93
N THR A 267 -13.43 -18.59 -9.79
CA THR A 267 -12.78 -17.79 -10.84
C THR A 267 -13.08 -16.33 -10.60
N THR A 268 -12.06 -15.49 -10.64
CA THR A 268 -12.18 -14.04 -10.43
C THR A 268 -11.48 -13.30 -11.56
N VAL A 269 -12.17 -12.35 -12.14
CA VAL A 269 -11.63 -11.38 -13.10
C VAL A 269 -11.77 -10.01 -12.48
N ASP A 270 -10.66 -9.28 -12.41
CA ASP A 270 -10.67 -7.95 -11.85
C ASP A 270 -9.87 -6.99 -12.76
N TYR A 271 -10.46 -5.84 -13.02
CA TYR A 271 -9.88 -4.79 -13.84
C TYR A 271 -10.01 -3.45 -13.13
N ASN A 272 -8.90 -2.71 -13.07
CA ASN A 272 -8.87 -1.34 -12.59
C ASN A 272 -8.15 -0.45 -13.60
N ASN A 273 -8.74 0.72 -13.87
CA ASN A 273 -8.15 1.77 -14.69
C ASN A 273 -8.28 3.09 -13.95
N LYS A 274 -7.16 3.78 -13.77
CA LYS A 274 -7.13 5.14 -13.21
C LYS A 274 -6.37 6.07 -14.11
N THR A 275 -6.98 7.20 -14.45
CA THR A 275 -6.38 8.27 -15.25
C THR A 275 -6.35 9.54 -14.43
N LYS A 276 -5.23 10.26 -14.51
CA LYS A 276 -4.97 11.50 -13.81
C LYS A 276 -4.36 12.50 -14.78
N ASN A 277 -4.85 13.73 -14.77
CA ASN A 277 -4.29 14.86 -15.51
C ASN A 277 -3.97 15.98 -14.52
N SER A 278 -2.73 16.45 -14.54
CA SER A 278 -2.25 17.47 -13.60
C SER A 278 -1.53 18.58 -14.34
N HIS A 279 -1.61 19.76 -13.75
CA HIS A 279 -0.81 20.93 -14.16
C HIS A 279 -0.09 21.48 -12.94
N TYR A 280 1.20 21.81 -13.04
CA TYR A 280 1.93 22.41 -11.93
C TYR A 280 3.15 23.22 -12.38
N ASP A 281 3.61 24.10 -11.48
CA ASP A 281 4.78 24.94 -11.65
C ASP A 281 5.85 24.59 -10.63
N THR A 282 7.11 24.78 -10.98
CA THR A 282 8.23 24.71 -10.04
C THR A 282 8.93 26.08 -9.96
N TRP A 283 9.49 26.37 -8.79
CA TRP A 283 10.18 27.64 -8.52
C TRP A 283 11.57 27.39 -7.96
N ASP A 284 12.48 28.35 -8.17
CA ASP A 284 13.79 28.34 -7.56
C ASP A 284 13.73 28.82 -6.10
N LYS A 285 14.89 28.77 -5.42
CA LYS A 285 15.04 29.24 -4.04
C LYS A 285 14.71 30.72 -3.83
N TYR A 286 14.66 31.52 -4.90
CA TYR A 286 14.31 32.95 -4.87
C TYR A 286 12.83 33.19 -5.18
N GLY A 287 12.05 32.14 -5.41
CA GLY A 287 10.63 32.24 -5.75
C GLY A 287 10.39 32.64 -7.20
N LYS A 288 11.36 32.46 -8.10
CA LYS A 288 11.17 32.65 -9.54
C LYS A 288 10.71 31.34 -10.15
N LYS A 289 9.67 31.39 -10.99
CA LYS A 289 9.18 30.23 -11.73
C LYS A 289 10.27 29.70 -12.65
N VAL A 290 10.60 28.42 -12.51
CA VAL A 290 11.67 27.75 -13.28
C VAL A 290 11.09 26.83 -14.32
N GLU A 291 10.07 26.07 -13.97
CA GLU A 291 9.42 25.11 -14.83
C GLU A 291 7.90 25.27 -14.77
N SER A 292 7.25 25.01 -15.87
CA SER A 292 5.82 24.80 -15.95
C SER A 292 5.59 23.43 -16.59
N LEU A 293 4.87 22.56 -15.90
CA LEU A 293 4.31 21.38 -16.50
C LEU A 293 2.93 21.74 -17.02
N ASP A 294 2.86 21.98 -18.32
CA ASP A 294 1.61 22.37 -18.95
C ASP A 294 0.60 21.24 -18.92
N HIS A 295 1.08 20.01 -19.01
CA HIS A 295 0.23 18.84 -18.99
C HIS A 295 1.00 17.63 -18.54
N GLN A 296 0.50 16.99 -17.48
CA GLN A 296 0.92 15.66 -17.09
C GLN A 296 -0.27 14.72 -17.13
N ARG A 297 -0.12 13.61 -17.84
CA ARG A 297 -1.12 12.54 -17.88
C ARG A 297 -0.52 11.26 -17.34
N SER A 298 -1.15 10.72 -16.33
CA SER A 298 -0.78 9.41 -15.73
C SER A 298 -1.93 8.43 -15.90
N LYS A 299 -1.63 7.20 -16.28
CA LYS A 299 -2.61 6.11 -16.39
C LYS A 299 -2.06 4.87 -15.69
N ASN A 300 -2.84 4.32 -14.78
CA ASN A 300 -2.56 3.05 -14.12
C ASN A 300 -3.64 2.05 -14.52
N ASN A 301 -3.25 0.95 -15.14
CA ASN A 301 -4.16 -0.11 -15.55
C ASN A 301 -3.72 -1.42 -14.92
N ARG A 302 -4.64 -2.20 -14.40
CA ARG A 302 -4.43 -3.55 -13.92
C ARG A 302 -5.55 -4.47 -14.39
N PHE A 303 -5.18 -5.58 -14.96
CA PHE A 303 -6.06 -6.71 -15.25
C PHE A 303 -5.53 -7.94 -14.52
N ASN A 304 -6.38 -8.65 -13.82
CA ASN A 304 -6.07 -9.89 -13.14
C ASN A 304 -7.13 -10.95 -13.44
N LEU A 305 -6.68 -12.17 -13.68
CA LEU A 305 -7.50 -13.37 -13.77
C LEU A 305 -6.95 -14.38 -12.77
N ALA A 306 -7.80 -14.87 -11.87
CA ALA A 306 -7.46 -15.89 -10.89
C ALA A 306 -8.41 -17.09 -11.02
N ILE A 307 -7.85 -18.29 -10.93
CA ILE A 307 -8.60 -19.55 -10.82
C ILE A 307 -8.09 -20.25 -9.57
N LYS A 308 -8.97 -20.55 -8.64
CA LYS A 308 -8.67 -21.18 -7.36
C LYS A 308 -9.51 -22.43 -7.18
N ASP A 309 -8.87 -23.57 -7.01
CA ASP A 309 -9.48 -24.83 -6.60
C ASP A 309 -9.24 -25.07 -5.11
N GLN A 310 -10.29 -25.37 -4.39
CA GLN A 310 -10.26 -25.84 -3.00
C GLN A 310 -10.71 -27.29 -2.99
N TRP A 311 -9.74 -28.17 -2.89
CA TRP A 311 -9.98 -29.61 -2.82
C TRP A 311 -9.96 -30.09 -1.35
N LYS A 312 -11.03 -30.76 -0.93
CA LYS A 312 -11.19 -31.38 0.38
C LYS A 312 -11.43 -32.88 0.19
N PRO A 313 -10.37 -33.68 -0.01
CA PRO A 313 -10.50 -35.11 -0.29
C PRO A 313 -11.10 -35.87 0.92
N THR A 314 -12.04 -36.74 0.63
CA THR A 314 -12.64 -37.64 1.63
C THR A 314 -11.92 -38.99 1.69
N ALA A 315 -11.32 -39.43 0.57
CA ALA A 315 -10.64 -40.71 0.44
C ALA A 315 -9.17 -40.69 0.89
N ILE A 316 -8.57 -39.50 1.12
CA ILE A 316 -7.15 -39.35 1.44
C ILE A 316 -6.98 -38.86 2.89
N SER A 317 -6.59 -39.74 3.77
CA SER A 317 -6.52 -39.47 5.21
C SER A 317 -5.40 -38.52 5.65
N TRP A 318 -4.35 -38.31 4.82
CA TRP A 318 -3.21 -37.45 5.14
C TRP A 318 -3.33 -36.01 4.60
N ILE A 319 -4.43 -35.66 3.92
CA ILE A 319 -4.77 -34.30 3.48
C ILE A 319 -6.19 -33.98 3.94
N ASP A 320 -6.39 -32.82 4.58
CA ASP A 320 -7.72 -32.30 4.87
C ASP A 320 -8.15 -31.27 3.83
N SER A 321 -7.19 -30.50 3.33
CA SER A 321 -7.46 -29.57 2.22
C SER A 321 -6.20 -29.27 1.41
N LEU A 322 -6.38 -29.13 0.10
CA LEU A 322 -5.39 -28.60 -0.83
C LEU A 322 -6.01 -27.44 -1.58
N THR A 323 -5.45 -26.26 -1.41
CA THR A 323 -5.87 -25.09 -2.18
C THR A 323 -4.83 -24.80 -3.24
N THR A 324 -5.24 -24.75 -4.51
CA THR A 324 -4.38 -24.42 -5.63
C THR A 324 -4.93 -23.21 -6.38
N GLN A 325 -4.08 -22.22 -6.61
CA GLN A 325 -4.46 -21.01 -7.29
C GLN A 325 -3.49 -20.66 -8.42
N LEU A 326 -4.05 -20.32 -9.57
CA LEU A 326 -3.35 -19.83 -10.75
C LEU A 326 -3.79 -18.39 -11.03
N ASN A 327 -2.83 -17.51 -11.25
CA ASN A 327 -3.12 -16.11 -11.55
C ASN A 327 -2.36 -15.66 -12.81
N TYR A 328 -3.02 -14.86 -13.62
CA TYR A 328 -2.41 -14.03 -14.65
C TYR A 328 -2.70 -12.57 -14.36
N GLN A 329 -1.68 -11.73 -14.30
CA GLN A 329 -1.82 -10.29 -14.10
C GLN A 329 -1.05 -9.54 -15.18
N ARG A 330 -1.68 -8.50 -15.69
CA ARG A 330 -1.02 -7.50 -16.54
C ARG A 330 -1.25 -6.12 -15.95
N THR A 331 -0.16 -5.39 -15.72
CA THR A 331 -0.21 -3.99 -15.29
C THR A 331 0.49 -3.09 -16.30
N ASN A 332 0.00 -1.87 -16.38
CA ASN A 332 0.59 -0.83 -17.20
C ASN A 332 0.55 0.49 -16.42
N VAL A 333 1.70 1.13 -16.27
CA VAL A 333 1.83 2.48 -15.73
C VAL A 333 2.37 3.37 -16.82
N TYR A 334 1.52 4.22 -17.37
CA TYR A 334 1.89 5.20 -18.38
C TYR A 334 1.92 6.60 -17.78
N ASP A 335 2.97 7.35 -18.03
CA ASP A 335 3.14 8.72 -17.62
C ASP A 335 3.68 9.58 -18.78
N SER A 336 2.96 10.62 -19.14
CA SER A 336 3.35 11.57 -20.16
C SER A 336 3.39 12.98 -19.57
N THR A 337 4.45 13.72 -19.86
CA THR A 337 4.69 15.03 -19.27
C THR A 337 5.21 16.00 -20.31
N ASP A 338 4.54 17.14 -20.44
CA ASP A 338 4.99 18.29 -21.22
C ASP A 338 5.56 19.34 -20.29
N ILE A 339 6.86 19.61 -20.40
CA ILE A 339 7.59 20.52 -19.53
C ILE A 339 8.05 21.73 -20.33
N ARG A 340 7.76 22.92 -19.82
CA ARG A 340 8.36 24.17 -20.27
C ARG A 340 9.32 24.68 -19.22
N HIS A 341 10.59 24.75 -19.56
CA HIS A 341 11.61 25.27 -18.67
C HIS A 341 12.10 26.63 -19.17
N THR A 342 12.14 27.63 -18.29
CA THR A 342 12.44 29.02 -18.63
C THR A 342 13.80 29.25 -19.32
N THR A 343 14.77 28.36 -19.06
CA THR A 343 16.15 28.48 -19.56
C THR A 343 16.63 27.28 -20.37
N LYS A 344 15.94 26.14 -20.29
CA LYS A 344 16.41 24.89 -20.93
C LYS A 344 15.59 24.44 -22.13
N GLY A 345 14.46 25.11 -22.39
CA GLY A 345 13.55 24.77 -23.49
C GLY A 345 12.39 23.88 -23.10
N ASN A 346 11.69 23.34 -24.09
CA ASN A 346 10.52 22.50 -23.92
C ASN A 346 10.90 21.04 -24.05
N PHE A 347 10.28 20.19 -23.24
CA PHE A 347 10.52 18.77 -23.22
C PHE A 347 9.20 18.02 -23.18
N ASN A 348 9.08 16.97 -23.97
CA ASN A 348 8.04 15.95 -23.80
C ASN A 348 8.68 14.65 -23.36
N THR A 349 8.14 14.02 -22.34
CA THR A 349 8.59 12.72 -21.88
C THR A 349 7.42 11.76 -21.76
N GLN A 350 7.62 10.52 -22.17
CA GLN A 350 6.66 9.46 -22.01
C GLN A 350 7.38 8.24 -21.39
N THR A 351 6.88 7.79 -20.26
CA THR A 351 7.38 6.60 -19.58
C THR A 351 6.27 5.57 -19.54
N ASN A 352 6.59 4.33 -19.81
CA ASN A 352 5.65 3.25 -19.76
C ASN A 352 6.29 2.05 -19.03
N TYR A 353 5.63 1.56 -18.00
CA TYR A 353 6.06 0.35 -17.29
C TYR A 353 5.00 -0.72 -17.47
N ASN A 354 5.36 -1.77 -18.22
CA ASN A 354 4.51 -2.92 -18.48
C ASN A 354 5.03 -4.11 -17.70
N THR A 355 4.19 -4.71 -16.88
CA THR A 355 4.52 -5.96 -16.19
C THR A 355 3.48 -7.01 -16.52
N LYS A 356 3.93 -8.20 -16.95
CA LYS A 356 3.12 -9.40 -17.08
C LYS A 356 3.60 -10.40 -16.05
N THR A 357 2.68 -10.96 -15.28
CA THR A 357 3.01 -11.90 -14.21
C THR A 357 2.10 -13.12 -14.28
N TYR A 358 2.69 -14.30 -14.18
CA TYR A 358 2.00 -15.55 -13.92
C TYR A 358 2.39 -16.00 -12.51
N ASN A 359 1.43 -16.38 -11.73
CA ASN A 359 1.64 -16.79 -10.35
C ASN A 359 0.90 -18.10 -10.08
N PHE A 360 1.57 -18.99 -9.37
CA PHE A 360 1.04 -20.28 -8.92
C PHE A 360 1.24 -20.37 -7.41
N ILE A 361 0.22 -20.75 -6.69
CA ILE A 361 0.26 -20.98 -5.24
C ILE A 361 -0.48 -22.28 -4.96
N THR A 362 0.12 -23.15 -4.17
CA THR A 362 -0.57 -24.31 -3.62
C THR A 362 -0.29 -24.41 -2.12
N THR A 363 -1.31 -24.72 -1.35
CA THR A 363 -1.24 -24.87 0.11
C THR A 363 -1.99 -26.11 0.54
N LEU A 364 -1.31 -26.99 1.22
CA LEU A 364 -1.82 -28.21 1.84
C LEU A 364 -1.99 -27.97 3.33
N VAL A 365 -3.10 -28.41 3.89
CA VAL A 365 -3.36 -28.40 5.33
C VAL A 365 -3.76 -29.79 5.78
N LYS A 366 -3.17 -30.20 6.90
CA LYS A 366 -3.53 -31.39 7.65
C LYS A 366 -3.69 -31.06 9.12
N ASN A 367 -4.86 -31.38 9.68
CA ASN A 367 -5.15 -31.24 11.09
C ASN A 367 -5.08 -32.62 11.75
N TYR A 368 -4.35 -32.69 12.84
CA TYR A 368 -4.37 -33.77 13.81
C TYR A 368 -4.97 -33.26 15.13
N GLU A 369 -5.18 -34.13 16.10
CA GLU A 369 -5.77 -33.74 17.39
C GLU A 369 -5.02 -32.55 18.05
N ASN A 370 -3.68 -32.59 18.00
CA ASN A 370 -2.81 -31.61 18.67
C ASN A 370 -1.84 -30.90 17.69
N GLN A 371 -2.00 -31.06 16.39
CA GLN A 371 -1.11 -30.48 15.39
C GLN A 371 -1.90 -29.97 14.18
N LYS A 372 -1.44 -28.87 13.60
CA LYS A 372 -1.90 -28.38 12.29
C LYS A 372 -0.68 -28.16 11.41
N ILE A 373 -0.48 -29.04 10.47
CA ILE A 373 0.61 -28.97 9.51
C ILE A 373 0.12 -28.18 8.28
N SER A 374 0.86 -27.16 7.88
CA SER A 374 0.62 -26.38 6.66
C SER A 374 1.88 -26.41 5.81
N ALA A 375 1.76 -26.82 4.57
CA ALA A 375 2.87 -26.84 3.62
C ALA A 375 2.42 -26.23 2.29
N GLY A 376 3.32 -25.59 1.58
CA GLY A 376 2.94 -25.02 0.28
C GLY A 376 4.11 -24.74 -0.61
N LEU A 377 3.78 -24.56 -1.88
CA LEU A 377 4.69 -24.16 -2.95
C LEU A 377 4.12 -22.94 -3.66
N ASN A 378 4.99 -22.06 -4.09
CA ASN A 378 4.58 -20.97 -4.97
C ASN A 378 5.63 -20.74 -6.06
N GLY A 379 5.15 -20.33 -7.21
CA GLY A 379 5.99 -19.94 -8.33
C GLY A 379 5.48 -18.65 -8.96
N LYS A 380 6.39 -17.76 -9.29
CA LYS A 380 6.09 -16.52 -10.01
C LYS A 380 7.04 -16.36 -11.17
N TRP A 381 6.48 -16.04 -12.32
CA TRP A 381 7.23 -15.63 -13.49
C TRP A 381 6.73 -14.26 -13.93
N SER A 382 7.63 -13.29 -14.14
CA SER A 382 7.29 -11.96 -14.58
C SER A 382 8.18 -11.45 -15.70
N GLU A 383 7.60 -10.70 -16.61
CA GLU A 383 8.28 -9.88 -17.60
C GLU A 383 7.98 -8.40 -17.35
N ASP A 384 9.05 -7.63 -17.31
CA ASP A 384 9.01 -6.19 -17.09
C ASP A 384 9.65 -5.49 -18.29
N GLU A 385 8.91 -4.53 -18.84
CA GLU A 385 9.35 -3.68 -19.95
C GLU A 385 9.17 -2.21 -19.56
N SER A 386 10.16 -1.37 -19.89
CA SER A 386 10.15 0.05 -19.53
C SER A 386 10.54 0.94 -20.70
N PRO A 387 9.75 0.99 -21.79
CA PRO A 387 10.00 1.92 -22.88
C PRO A 387 9.89 3.35 -22.39
N PHE A 388 10.82 4.16 -22.82
CA PHE A 388 10.90 5.59 -22.51
C PHE A 388 11.12 6.38 -23.80
N PHE A 389 10.34 7.43 -23.97
CA PHE A 389 10.46 8.36 -25.09
C PHE A 389 10.69 9.76 -24.55
N THR A 390 11.58 10.50 -25.18
CA THR A 390 11.75 11.93 -24.91
C THR A 390 11.98 12.69 -26.20
N SER A 391 11.28 13.81 -26.35
CA SER A 391 11.59 14.84 -27.31
C SER A 391 12.01 16.10 -26.56
N ALA A 392 13.09 16.74 -26.97
CA ALA A 392 13.58 17.91 -26.31
C ALA A 392 13.98 18.96 -27.35
N GLN A 393 13.41 20.17 -27.22
CA GLN A 393 13.79 21.34 -27.96
C GLN A 393 14.55 22.30 -27.05
N SER A 394 15.88 22.38 -27.20
CA SER A 394 16.68 23.32 -26.44
C SER A 394 16.52 24.74 -26.97
N GLN A 395 16.59 25.74 -26.07
CA GLN A 395 16.56 27.16 -26.50
C GLN A 395 17.73 27.54 -27.43
N ASN A 396 18.79 26.75 -27.49
CA ASN A 396 19.94 26.97 -28.36
C ASN A 396 19.85 26.20 -29.69
N GLY A 397 18.66 25.74 -30.08
CA GLY A 397 18.46 25.03 -31.34
C GLY A 397 19.04 23.63 -31.43
N ARG A 398 19.62 23.09 -30.35
CA ARG A 398 19.99 21.69 -30.30
C ARG A 398 18.71 20.87 -30.12
N ILE A 399 18.29 20.25 -31.19
CA ILE A 399 17.28 19.18 -31.15
C ILE A 399 18.00 17.93 -30.68
N PHE A 400 17.59 17.40 -29.52
CA PHE A 400 17.96 16.02 -29.19
C PHE A 400 17.20 15.12 -30.19
N PRO A 401 17.86 14.13 -30.81
CA PRO A 401 17.18 13.33 -31.84
C PRO A 401 15.87 12.78 -31.30
N ASP A 402 14.80 13.04 -32.03
CA ASP A 402 13.51 12.42 -31.81
C ASP A 402 13.70 10.91 -31.90
N GLY A 403 13.33 10.20 -30.85
CA GLY A 403 13.27 8.76 -30.89
C GLY A 403 14.46 7.98 -30.27
N ASP A 404 15.36 8.63 -29.56
CA ASP A 404 16.29 7.87 -28.71
C ASP A 404 15.49 7.27 -27.54
N TYR A 405 15.10 6.04 -27.71
CA TYR A 405 14.48 5.21 -26.68
C TYR A 405 15.52 4.81 -25.64
N THR A 406 15.87 5.75 -24.81
CA THR A 406 16.76 5.48 -23.69
C THR A 406 15.93 4.93 -22.56
N LYS A 407 16.06 3.63 -22.31
CA LYS A 407 15.34 2.99 -21.20
C LYS A 407 15.88 3.43 -19.86
N PRO A 408 15.03 3.79 -18.89
CA PRO A 408 15.47 4.18 -17.55
C PRO A 408 15.99 2.98 -16.73
N GLN A 409 15.67 1.79 -17.18
CA GLN A 409 16.14 0.50 -16.65
C GLN A 409 16.06 -0.55 -17.76
N ALA A 410 16.88 -1.60 -17.68
CA ALA A 410 16.77 -2.70 -18.62
C ALA A 410 15.42 -3.40 -18.50
N ASP A 411 14.87 -3.87 -19.60
CA ASP A 411 13.82 -4.87 -19.54
C ASP A 411 14.34 -6.11 -18.81
N SER A 412 13.48 -6.82 -18.12
CA SER A 412 13.90 -7.99 -17.38
C SER A 412 12.88 -9.12 -17.41
N ARG A 413 13.37 -10.30 -17.06
CA ARG A 413 12.55 -11.48 -16.79
C ARG A 413 12.96 -12.05 -15.45
N SER A 414 12.00 -12.27 -14.58
CA SER A 414 12.23 -12.81 -13.25
C SER A 414 11.50 -14.13 -13.05
N TYR A 415 12.18 -15.06 -12.38
CA TYR A 415 11.60 -16.31 -11.88
C TYR A 415 11.76 -16.33 -10.37
N GLN A 416 10.72 -16.64 -9.66
CA GLN A 416 10.74 -16.85 -8.23
C GLN A 416 10.06 -18.17 -7.90
N LEU A 417 10.72 -19.00 -7.13
CA LEU A 417 10.18 -20.25 -6.60
C LEU A 417 10.29 -20.22 -5.08
N GLY A 418 9.27 -20.66 -4.39
CA GLY A 418 9.26 -20.71 -2.96
C GLY A 418 8.53 -21.95 -2.45
N GLY A 419 8.91 -22.40 -1.27
CA GLY A 419 8.21 -23.45 -0.55
C GLY A 419 8.23 -23.17 0.94
N PHE A 420 7.23 -23.63 1.66
CA PHE A 420 7.17 -23.48 3.10
C PHE A 420 6.61 -24.73 3.77
N LEU A 421 6.99 -24.88 5.02
CA LEU A 421 6.43 -25.85 5.96
C LEU A 421 6.27 -25.14 7.31
N GLU A 422 5.12 -25.28 7.93
CA GLU A 422 4.82 -24.80 9.26
C GLU A 422 4.02 -25.87 10.01
N ASP A 423 4.40 -26.14 11.24
CA ASP A 423 3.67 -27.01 12.13
C ASP A 423 3.23 -26.24 13.36
N ARG A 424 1.95 -26.28 13.67
CA ARG A 424 1.39 -25.70 14.88
C ARG A 424 1.04 -26.82 15.84
N ILE A 425 1.90 -27.01 16.84
CA ILE A 425 1.78 -28.06 17.85
C ILE A 425 1.13 -27.46 19.09
N SER A 426 0.02 -28.01 19.53
CA SER A 426 -0.69 -27.63 20.76
C SER A 426 -0.42 -28.59 21.90
N PHE A 427 -0.16 -28.04 23.07
CA PHE A 427 0.02 -28.78 24.33
C PHE A 427 -1.03 -28.27 25.32
N ASN A 428 -1.88 -29.18 25.79
CA ASN A 428 -2.82 -28.88 26.86
C ASN A 428 -2.07 -28.94 28.19
N ILE A 429 -1.97 -27.81 28.90
CA ILE A 429 -1.20 -27.73 30.15
C ILE A 429 -2.11 -27.93 31.36
N LYS A 430 -3.27 -27.25 31.43
CA LYS A 430 -4.24 -27.35 32.51
C LYS A 430 -5.51 -26.53 32.20
N ASP A 431 -6.67 -27.11 32.51
CA ASP A 431 -7.97 -26.42 32.61
C ASP A 431 -8.30 -25.43 31.46
N SER A 432 -8.10 -25.84 30.19
CA SER A 432 -8.31 -25.05 28.97
C SER A 432 -7.18 -24.08 28.58
N ASN A 433 -6.08 -24.02 29.30
CA ASN A 433 -4.91 -23.24 28.88
C ASN A 433 -4.01 -24.06 27.97
N ASN A 434 -3.81 -23.60 26.73
CA ASN A 434 -2.94 -24.26 25.76
C ASN A 434 -1.63 -23.52 25.60
N PHE A 435 -0.57 -24.25 25.40
CA PHE A 435 0.70 -23.76 24.91
C PHE A 435 0.86 -24.23 23.47
N TYR A 436 1.32 -23.36 22.60
CA TYR A 436 1.57 -23.68 21.20
C TYR A 436 3.03 -23.42 20.85
N LEU A 437 3.60 -24.37 20.14
CA LEU A 437 4.90 -24.26 19.50
C LEU A 437 4.66 -24.22 17.99
N VAL A 438 5.17 -23.18 17.31
CA VAL A 438 4.95 -23.01 15.88
C VAL A 438 6.30 -22.86 15.16
N PRO A 439 7.02 -23.96 14.91
CA PRO A 439 8.18 -23.96 14.02
C PRO A 439 7.74 -23.82 12.58
N GLY A 440 8.51 -23.05 11.82
CA GLY A 440 8.27 -22.87 10.40
C GLY A 440 9.56 -22.60 9.64
N VAL A 441 9.58 -22.96 8.40
CA VAL A 441 10.67 -22.63 7.47
C VAL A 441 10.12 -22.32 6.09
N ARG A 442 10.69 -21.31 5.46
CA ARG A 442 10.46 -20.99 4.06
C ARG A 442 11.77 -21.01 3.32
N VAL A 443 11.76 -21.49 2.10
CA VAL A 443 12.85 -21.37 1.15
C VAL A 443 12.38 -20.55 -0.05
N ILE A 444 13.24 -19.67 -0.56
CA ILE A 444 12.95 -18.83 -1.72
C ILE A 444 14.17 -18.84 -2.63
N TYR A 445 13.96 -19.09 -3.90
CA TYR A 445 14.91 -18.87 -4.97
C TYR A 445 14.36 -17.83 -5.94
N GLN A 446 15.18 -16.86 -6.32
CA GLN A 446 14.85 -15.89 -7.37
C GLN A 446 16.02 -15.79 -8.36
N ASN A 447 15.67 -15.64 -9.64
CA ASN A 447 16.62 -15.27 -10.67
C ASN A 447 16.01 -14.17 -11.54
N THR A 448 16.72 -13.08 -11.70
CA THR A 448 16.32 -11.93 -12.53
C THR A 448 17.38 -11.74 -13.62
N LYS A 449 16.94 -11.73 -14.88
CA LYS A 449 17.80 -11.59 -16.06
C LYS A 449 17.47 -10.31 -16.82
N PRO A 450 18.48 -9.46 -17.12
CA PRO A 450 18.27 -8.30 -17.96
C PRO A 450 18.07 -8.68 -19.42
N ARG A 451 17.37 -7.84 -20.17
CA ARG A 451 17.07 -7.99 -21.59
C ARG A 451 17.18 -6.65 -22.30
N ASN A 452 17.40 -6.67 -23.61
CA ASN A 452 17.40 -5.49 -24.49
C ASN A 452 18.36 -4.39 -23.99
N LEU A 453 19.61 -4.77 -23.69
CA LEU A 453 20.62 -3.90 -23.13
C LEU A 453 21.17 -2.89 -24.14
N GLU A 454 20.98 -3.12 -25.43
CA GLU A 454 21.48 -2.29 -26.52
C GLU A 454 20.94 -0.85 -26.53
N ASN A 455 19.73 -0.65 -26.00
CA ASN A 455 19.01 0.63 -26.03
C ASN A 455 19.00 1.36 -24.67
N MET A 456 20.00 1.10 -23.84
CA MET A 456 20.06 1.72 -22.51
C MET A 456 20.81 3.04 -22.53
N ALA A 457 20.31 4.03 -21.76
CA ALA A 457 20.89 5.38 -21.69
C ALA A 457 22.38 5.37 -21.32
N VAL A 458 22.80 4.47 -20.47
CA VAL A 458 24.17 4.38 -19.96
C VAL A 458 25.13 3.79 -20.99
N THR A 459 24.63 3.06 -22.00
CA THR A 459 25.49 2.52 -23.10
C THR A 459 26.01 3.60 -24.02
N ASN A 460 25.34 4.74 -24.10
CA ASN A 460 25.66 5.83 -25.01
C ASN A 460 26.61 6.88 -24.43
N ILE A 461 27.10 6.69 -23.20
CA ILE A 461 28.12 7.56 -22.60
C ILE A 461 29.50 7.14 -23.14
N ASN A 462 29.88 7.70 -24.30
CA ASN A 462 31.20 7.56 -24.94
C ASN A 462 31.72 6.13 -25.11
N GLY A 463 30.87 5.23 -25.58
CA GLY A 463 31.27 3.84 -25.75
C GLY A 463 31.53 3.11 -24.43
N SER A 464 31.32 3.78 -23.30
CA SER A 464 31.34 3.16 -21.99
C SER A 464 30.16 2.22 -21.87
N GLN A 465 30.41 0.93 -21.93
CA GLN A 465 29.42 -0.14 -22.01
C GLN A 465 28.83 -0.51 -20.65
N LEU A 466 28.59 0.47 -19.75
CA LEU A 466 28.06 0.17 -18.41
C LEU A 466 26.77 -0.66 -18.46
N GLY A 467 25.86 -0.37 -19.40
CA GLY A 467 24.65 -1.16 -19.57
C GLY A 467 24.87 -2.57 -20.10
N LYS A 468 25.91 -2.80 -20.89
CA LYS A 468 26.27 -4.16 -21.38
C LYS A 468 26.89 -5.04 -20.30
N GLN A 469 27.30 -4.48 -19.17
CA GLN A 469 27.89 -5.22 -18.04
C GLN A 469 26.85 -5.80 -17.10
N TYR A 470 25.57 -5.47 -17.26
CA TYR A 470 24.52 -6.05 -16.42
C TYR A 470 24.40 -7.55 -16.68
N SER A 471 24.51 -8.30 -15.61
CA SER A 471 24.38 -9.76 -15.59
C SER A 471 23.10 -10.19 -14.86
N SER A 472 22.77 -11.47 -14.96
CA SER A 472 21.69 -12.03 -14.15
C SER A 472 22.06 -11.98 -12.66
N ASN A 473 21.06 -11.67 -11.84
CA ASN A 473 21.15 -11.74 -10.38
C ASN A 473 20.31 -12.92 -9.90
N SER A 474 20.89 -13.81 -9.11
CA SER A 474 20.17 -14.94 -8.52
C SER A 474 20.59 -15.15 -7.08
N ASP A 475 19.62 -15.51 -6.25
CA ASP A 475 19.87 -15.80 -4.85
C ASP A 475 18.91 -16.87 -4.31
N PHE A 476 19.36 -17.56 -3.27
CA PHE A 476 18.60 -18.57 -2.53
C PHE A 476 18.62 -18.22 -1.05
N GLN A 477 17.46 -18.12 -0.42
CA GLN A 477 17.33 -17.79 0.99
C GLN A 477 16.55 -18.87 1.74
N VAL A 478 17.00 -19.14 2.97
CA VAL A 478 16.29 -19.95 3.95
C VAL A 478 15.83 -19.05 5.09
N LEU A 479 14.53 -19.05 5.35
CA LEU A 479 13.85 -18.15 6.28
C LEU A 479 13.19 -18.96 7.41
N PRO A 480 13.92 -19.26 8.48
CA PRO A 480 13.36 -19.95 9.63
C PRO A 480 12.44 -19.02 10.42
N SER A 481 11.46 -19.63 11.07
CA SER A 481 10.59 -19.00 12.06
C SER A 481 10.34 -19.92 13.24
N MET A 482 10.12 -19.33 14.40
CA MET A 482 9.74 -20.01 15.61
C MET A 482 8.81 -19.12 16.42
N SER A 483 7.66 -19.62 16.79
CA SER A 483 6.74 -18.88 17.66
C SER A 483 6.31 -19.74 18.83
N PHE A 484 6.20 -19.09 19.97
CA PHE A 484 5.68 -19.64 21.23
C PHE A 484 4.42 -18.86 21.57
N MET A 485 3.33 -19.55 21.86
CA MET A 485 2.08 -18.92 22.24
C MET A 485 1.53 -19.59 23.51
N TYR A 486 0.89 -18.81 24.34
CA TYR A 486 0.26 -19.29 25.57
C TYR A 486 -1.09 -18.62 25.76
N ASP A 487 -2.14 -19.43 25.85
CA ASP A 487 -3.48 -18.97 26.17
C ASP A 487 -3.55 -18.66 27.67
N ILE A 488 -3.58 -17.36 28.01
CA ILE A 488 -3.79 -16.86 29.36
C ILE A 488 -5.21 -17.21 29.82
N ASN A 489 -6.15 -17.08 28.88
CA ASN A 489 -7.50 -17.62 28.93
C ASN A 489 -7.90 -18.07 27.52
N PRO A 490 -9.05 -18.73 27.27
CA PRO A 490 -9.42 -19.25 25.95
C PRO A 490 -9.43 -18.21 24.83
N ASP A 491 -9.66 -16.94 25.16
CA ASP A 491 -9.81 -15.84 24.22
C ASP A 491 -8.67 -14.81 24.29
N PHE A 492 -7.63 -15.04 25.11
CA PHE A 492 -6.52 -14.12 25.31
C PHE A 492 -5.19 -14.82 25.33
N THR A 493 -4.33 -14.51 24.38
CA THR A 493 -3.08 -15.21 24.09
C THR A 493 -1.87 -14.28 24.20
N ALA A 494 -0.83 -14.72 24.89
CA ALA A 494 0.51 -14.14 24.82
C ALA A 494 1.34 -14.87 23.75
N TYR A 495 2.22 -14.15 23.05
CA TYR A 495 3.12 -14.76 22.08
C TYR A 495 4.52 -14.15 22.13
N LEU A 496 5.51 -14.98 21.80
CA LEU A 496 6.89 -14.60 21.51
C LEU A 496 7.27 -15.23 20.18
N GLN A 497 7.81 -14.44 19.27
CA GLN A 497 8.22 -14.97 17.96
C GLN A 497 9.59 -14.47 17.53
N TYR A 498 10.27 -15.33 16.79
CA TYR A 498 11.40 -15.02 15.94
C TYR A 498 11.05 -15.37 14.49
N LYS A 499 11.32 -14.47 13.57
CA LYS A 499 11.17 -14.73 12.13
C LYS A 499 12.28 -14.08 11.35
N ARG A 500 12.84 -14.80 10.39
CA ARG A 500 13.72 -14.23 9.37
C ARG A 500 12.92 -13.89 8.14
N SER A 501 13.17 -12.70 7.58
CA SER A 501 12.58 -12.25 6.31
C SER A 501 13.66 -11.86 5.33
N ALA A 502 13.34 -11.88 4.04
CA ALA A 502 14.23 -11.48 2.98
C ALA A 502 13.50 -10.65 1.94
N GLN A 503 14.24 -9.74 1.30
CA GLN A 503 13.81 -9.01 0.11
C GLN A 503 14.92 -9.02 -0.92
N MET A 504 14.64 -9.60 -2.05
CA MET A 504 15.57 -9.63 -3.17
C MET A 504 15.58 -8.30 -3.91
N PRO A 505 16.75 -7.90 -4.46
CA PRO A 505 16.87 -6.66 -5.21
C PRO A 505 15.85 -6.58 -6.35
N ASN A 506 15.27 -5.41 -6.54
CA ASN A 506 14.33 -5.20 -7.62
C ASN A 506 15.04 -4.76 -8.91
N GLN A 507 14.30 -4.81 -10.01
CA GLN A 507 14.79 -4.50 -11.36
C GLN A 507 15.47 -3.12 -11.46
N ASN A 508 14.90 -2.09 -10.83
CA ASN A 508 15.49 -0.74 -10.87
C ASN A 508 16.83 -0.68 -10.14
N GLN A 509 16.94 -1.35 -9.00
CA GLN A 509 18.18 -1.46 -8.22
C GLN A 509 19.26 -2.22 -8.99
N LEU A 510 18.87 -3.31 -9.67
CA LEU A 510 19.78 -4.15 -10.44
C LEU A 510 20.22 -3.52 -11.77
N TYR A 511 19.28 -2.91 -12.50
CA TYR A 511 19.44 -2.58 -13.92
C TYR A 511 19.05 -1.13 -14.24
N GLY A 512 19.01 -0.26 -13.26
CA GLY A 512 18.76 1.17 -13.47
C GLY A 512 19.78 1.76 -14.46
N SER A 513 19.29 2.58 -15.39
CA SER A 513 20.11 3.17 -16.44
C SER A 513 19.46 4.47 -16.89
N TYR A 514 19.87 5.57 -16.31
CA TYR A 514 19.35 6.87 -16.69
C TYR A 514 20.44 7.90 -16.77
N LEU A 515 20.49 8.60 -17.88
CA LEU A 515 21.37 9.73 -18.13
C LEU A 515 20.54 11.02 -18.12
N ALA A 516 20.85 11.94 -17.20
CA ALA A 516 20.19 13.25 -17.21
C ALA A 516 20.57 14.06 -18.47
N HIS A 517 19.61 14.72 -19.09
CA HIS A 517 19.81 15.55 -20.28
C HIS A 517 20.89 16.62 -20.11
N SER A 518 21.02 17.17 -18.91
CA SER A 518 22.09 18.11 -18.58
C SER A 518 23.47 17.46 -18.49
N ASN A 519 23.54 16.14 -18.68
CA ASN A 519 24.77 15.37 -18.48
C ASN A 519 25.41 15.55 -17.09
N MET A 520 24.66 16.04 -16.09
CA MET A 520 25.17 16.32 -14.76
C MET A 520 25.25 15.07 -13.89
N TYR A 521 24.34 14.12 -14.08
CA TYR A 521 24.32 12.90 -13.29
C TYR A 521 23.83 11.69 -14.10
N VAL A 522 24.17 10.53 -13.58
CA VAL A 522 23.83 9.21 -14.12
C VAL A 522 23.25 8.38 -13.00
N LEU A 523 22.17 7.66 -13.27
CA LEU A 523 21.72 6.56 -12.44
C LEU A 523 22.24 5.25 -13.01
N VAL A 524 22.77 4.41 -12.15
CA VAL A 524 23.31 3.09 -12.52
C VAL A 524 22.79 2.06 -11.54
N GLY A 525 22.35 0.91 -12.03
CA GLY A 525 22.04 -0.26 -11.20
C GLY A 525 23.31 -1.03 -10.83
N ASP A 526 23.16 -1.99 -9.94
CA ASP A 526 24.21 -2.96 -9.60
C ASP A 526 23.64 -4.38 -9.63
N SER A 527 24.04 -5.15 -10.63
CA SER A 527 23.62 -6.55 -10.78
C SER A 527 24.20 -7.51 -9.73
N ASN A 528 25.17 -7.03 -8.91
CA ASN A 528 25.79 -7.82 -7.84
C ASN A 528 25.19 -7.57 -6.46
N LEU A 529 24.06 -6.89 -6.37
CA LEU A 529 23.41 -6.64 -5.09
C LEU A 529 23.02 -7.96 -4.41
N ASN A 530 23.31 -8.02 -3.11
CA ASN A 530 22.88 -9.09 -2.23
C ASN A 530 21.44 -8.85 -1.76
N THR A 531 20.75 -9.92 -1.43
CA THR A 531 19.42 -9.90 -0.82
C THR A 531 19.45 -9.19 0.54
N GLU A 532 18.51 -8.27 0.75
CA GLU A 532 18.24 -7.69 2.07
C GLU A 532 17.64 -8.76 2.97
N THR A 533 18.12 -8.88 4.20
CA THR A 533 17.58 -9.81 5.18
C THR A 533 17.29 -9.11 6.51
N SER A 534 16.32 -9.63 7.25
CA SER A 534 16.04 -9.16 8.60
C SER A 534 15.83 -10.31 9.56
N ASP A 535 16.34 -10.14 10.77
CA ASP A 535 16.03 -10.99 11.94
C ASP A 535 15.07 -10.20 12.83
N ASN A 536 13.86 -10.73 13.03
CA ASN A 536 12.74 -10.04 13.68
C ASN A 536 12.36 -10.78 14.96
N PHE A 537 12.34 -10.05 16.06
CA PHE A 537 11.91 -10.53 17.37
C PHE A 537 10.68 -9.72 17.80
N GLU A 538 9.64 -10.41 18.24
CA GLU A 538 8.40 -9.76 18.65
C GLU A 538 7.77 -10.51 19.83
N LEU A 539 7.33 -9.75 20.83
CA LEU A 539 6.56 -10.20 21.99
C LEU A 539 5.24 -9.44 21.99
N GLY A 540 4.12 -10.10 22.24
CA GLY A 540 2.83 -9.43 22.27
C GLY A 540 1.74 -10.20 23.00
N LEU A 541 0.62 -9.49 23.14
CA LEU A 541 -0.63 -9.96 23.74
C LEU A 541 -1.77 -9.66 22.77
N LYS A 542 -2.73 -10.57 22.63
CA LYS A 542 -3.90 -10.36 21.78
C LYS A 542 -5.12 -11.16 22.18
N GLY A 543 -6.29 -10.63 21.90
CA GLY A 543 -7.60 -11.24 22.17
C GLY A 543 -8.42 -10.47 23.18
N HIS A 544 -9.20 -11.21 23.95
CA HIS A 544 -10.16 -10.69 24.92
C HIS A 544 -9.72 -11.04 26.35
N PRO A 545 -8.97 -10.14 27.04
CA PRO A 545 -8.54 -10.39 28.42
C PRO A 545 -9.71 -10.54 29.39
N VAL A 546 -10.77 -9.78 29.17
CA VAL A 546 -12.06 -9.86 29.88
C VAL A 546 -13.19 -9.52 28.91
N SER A 547 -14.41 -9.93 29.25
CA SER A 547 -15.59 -9.61 28.44
C SER A 547 -15.71 -8.09 28.20
N GLY A 548 -15.94 -7.71 26.97
CA GLY A 548 -16.06 -6.31 26.53
C GLY A 548 -14.72 -5.60 26.29
N VAL A 549 -13.57 -6.28 26.40
CA VAL A 549 -12.26 -5.71 26.04
C VAL A 549 -11.62 -6.52 24.91
N THR A 550 -11.25 -5.85 23.85
CA THR A 550 -10.34 -6.37 22.84
C THR A 550 -9.00 -5.68 22.98
N LEU A 551 -7.92 -6.45 23.05
CA LEU A 551 -6.56 -5.94 23.21
C LEU A 551 -5.63 -6.58 22.20
N THR A 552 -4.82 -5.75 21.53
CA THR A 552 -3.69 -6.20 20.73
C THR A 552 -2.49 -5.33 21.03
N SER A 553 -1.37 -5.94 21.38
CA SER A 553 -0.13 -5.23 21.68
C SER A 553 1.08 -5.98 21.17
N SER A 554 2.11 -5.25 20.79
CA SER A 554 3.41 -5.83 20.47
C SER A 554 4.55 -4.92 20.85
N ALA A 555 5.68 -5.52 21.22
CA ALA A 555 6.98 -4.88 21.30
C ALA A 555 7.94 -5.65 20.39
N PHE A 556 8.72 -4.94 19.57
CA PHE A 556 9.52 -5.57 18.54
C PHE A 556 10.93 -4.97 18.43
N TYR A 557 11.86 -5.81 17.97
CA TYR A 557 13.21 -5.44 17.61
C TYR A 557 13.62 -6.16 16.33
N ASN A 558 13.90 -5.39 15.28
CA ASN A 558 14.24 -5.90 13.96
C ASN A 558 15.64 -5.45 13.58
N LYS A 559 16.47 -6.38 13.13
CA LYS A 559 17.85 -6.13 12.69
C LYS A 559 17.98 -6.49 11.21
N TYR A 560 18.48 -5.53 10.42
CA TYR A 560 18.60 -5.64 8.96
C TYR A 560 20.06 -5.77 8.56
N LYS A 561 20.32 -6.60 7.54
CA LYS A 561 21.60 -6.76 6.87
C LYS A 561 21.44 -6.51 5.38
N ASN A 562 22.51 -6.07 4.71
CA ASN A 562 22.55 -5.78 3.28
C ASN A 562 21.47 -4.78 2.83
N PHE A 563 21.07 -3.88 3.71
CA PHE A 563 20.01 -2.92 3.44
C PHE A 563 20.37 -2.07 2.21
N ILE A 564 19.53 -2.11 1.16
CA ILE A 564 19.82 -1.45 -0.11
C ILE A 564 19.39 0.01 -0.07
N ALA A 565 20.32 0.90 -0.41
CA ALA A 565 20.05 2.32 -0.56
C ALA A 565 20.89 2.90 -1.70
N TYR A 566 20.47 4.05 -2.22
CA TYR A 566 21.23 4.73 -3.26
C TYR A 566 22.37 5.55 -2.65
N THR A 567 23.53 5.46 -3.28
CA THR A 567 24.71 6.28 -2.98
C THR A 567 24.89 7.34 -4.04
N ARG A 568 25.58 8.41 -3.66
CA ARG A 568 25.98 9.48 -4.56
C ARG A 568 27.50 9.63 -4.53
N TYR A 569 28.15 9.48 -5.68
CA TYR A 569 29.58 9.72 -5.83
C TYR A 569 29.90 10.40 -7.17
N ARG A 570 31.14 10.83 -7.36
CA ARG A 570 31.61 11.35 -8.63
C ARG A 570 32.51 10.35 -9.33
N LYS A 571 32.32 10.17 -10.63
CA LYS A 571 33.14 9.34 -11.48
C LYS A 571 33.52 10.08 -12.75
N ASN A 572 34.79 9.99 -13.15
CA ASN A 572 35.21 10.50 -14.43
C ASN A 572 34.91 9.47 -15.52
N PHE A 573 34.09 9.85 -16.49
CA PHE A 573 33.82 9.05 -17.69
C PHE A 573 34.65 9.56 -18.84
N VAL A 574 35.40 8.66 -19.50
CA VAL A 574 36.24 9.00 -20.65
C VAL A 574 35.41 9.76 -21.68
N GLY A 575 35.91 10.97 -22.08
CA GLY A 575 35.29 11.82 -23.10
C GLY A 575 34.08 12.68 -22.64
N THR A 576 33.48 12.47 -21.47
CA THR A 576 32.40 13.30 -20.94
C THR A 576 32.69 13.97 -19.60
N GLY A 577 33.86 13.67 -19.01
CA GLY A 577 34.29 14.31 -17.79
C GLY A 577 33.62 13.76 -16.51
N ASN A 578 33.76 14.53 -15.45
CA ASN A 578 33.36 14.14 -14.10
C ASN A 578 31.86 14.28 -13.89
N ARG A 579 31.19 13.20 -13.54
CA ARG A 579 29.72 13.15 -13.33
C ARG A 579 29.35 12.67 -11.95
N ILE A 580 28.19 13.10 -11.50
CA ILE A 580 27.56 12.56 -10.31
C ILE A 580 26.90 11.22 -10.71
N VAL A 581 27.20 10.18 -9.97
CA VAL A 581 26.59 8.85 -10.13
C VAL A 581 25.71 8.56 -8.94
N TYR A 582 24.48 8.14 -9.21
CA TYR A 582 23.61 7.52 -8.22
C TYR A 582 23.55 6.02 -8.50
N GLN A 583 23.91 5.22 -7.51
CA GLN A 583 23.97 3.77 -7.63
C GLN A 583 23.33 3.12 -6.41
N ALA A 584 22.54 2.07 -6.64
CA ALA A 584 22.06 1.21 -5.57
C ALA A 584 23.24 0.40 -4.99
N GLU A 585 23.35 0.34 -3.68
CA GLU A 585 24.33 -0.48 -2.98
C GLU A 585 23.77 -1.09 -1.71
N ASN A 586 24.34 -2.22 -1.27
CA ASN A 586 24.05 -2.79 0.02
C ASN A 586 24.67 -1.94 1.12
N ARG A 587 23.88 -1.36 2.00
CA ARG A 587 24.32 -0.76 3.25
C ARG A 587 24.45 -1.82 4.32
N ASP A 588 25.38 -1.63 5.25
CA ASP A 588 25.72 -2.70 6.15
C ASP A 588 24.65 -3.05 7.14
N LYS A 589 24.15 -2.07 7.88
CA LYS A 589 23.35 -2.35 9.08
C LYS A 589 22.25 -1.32 9.29
N ALA A 590 21.08 -1.80 9.58
CA ALA A 590 19.99 -1.00 10.12
C ALA A 590 19.30 -1.79 11.24
N TYR A 591 18.66 -1.08 12.15
CA TYR A 591 17.77 -1.68 13.14
C TYR A 591 16.59 -0.77 13.40
N ILE A 592 15.45 -1.39 13.70
CA ILE A 592 14.21 -0.71 14.06
C ILE A 592 13.63 -1.43 15.27
N TYR A 593 13.24 -0.67 16.29
CA TYR A 593 12.54 -1.18 17.45
C TYR A 593 11.38 -0.29 17.83
N GLY A 594 10.40 -0.85 18.51
CA GLY A 594 9.24 -0.10 18.92
C GLY A 594 8.22 -0.92 19.65
N ALA A 595 7.09 -0.29 19.93
CA ALA A 595 5.93 -0.90 20.53
C ALA A 595 4.65 -0.29 19.99
N GLU A 596 3.61 -1.11 19.92
CA GLU A 596 2.27 -0.68 19.54
C GLU A 596 1.22 -1.36 20.42
N LEU A 597 0.14 -0.64 20.65
CA LEU A 597 -1.02 -1.07 21.43
C LEU A 597 -2.27 -0.60 20.72
N SER A 598 -3.25 -1.48 20.58
CA SER A 598 -4.61 -1.15 20.17
C SER A 598 -5.58 -1.84 21.13
N SER A 599 -6.57 -1.13 21.60
CA SER A 599 -7.61 -1.66 22.47
C SER A 599 -8.97 -1.07 22.14
N GLU A 600 -10.00 -1.88 22.31
CA GLU A 600 -11.39 -1.50 22.19
C GLU A 600 -12.15 -1.97 23.43
N PHE A 601 -12.99 -1.09 23.96
CA PHE A 601 -13.77 -1.30 25.17
C PHE A 601 -15.26 -1.17 24.85
N ASN A 602 -16.01 -2.25 24.98
CA ASN A 602 -17.47 -2.23 24.92
C ASN A 602 -18.02 -1.95 26.32
N ILE A 603 -18.27 -0.66 26.60
CA ILE A 603 -18.66 -0.18 27.92
C ILE A 603 -20.05 -0.69 28.29
N GLY A 604 -20.93 -0.90 27.30
CA GLY A 604 -22.26 -1.47 27.51
C GLY A 604 -22.25 -2.87 28.07
N LYS A 605 -21.16 -3.63 27.93
CA LYS A 605 -21.02 -4.96 28.56
C LYS A 605 -20.86 -4.88 30.09
N TRP A 606 -20.43 -3.74 30.62
CA TRP A 606 -20.22 -3.54 32.06
C TRP A 606 -21.28 -2.67 32.72
N VAL A 607 -21.86 -1.74 31.93
CA VAL A 607 -22.82 -0.76 32.42
C VAL A 607 -24.04 -0.81 31.47
N GLU A 608 -25.11 -1.43 31.93
CA GLU A 608 -26.33 -1.64 31.11
C GLU A 608 -26.91 -0.31 30.59
N SER A 609 -26.88 0.76 31.40
CA SER A 609 -27.32 2.09 30.98
C SER A 609 -26.45 2.73 29.88
N ALA A 610 -25.27 2.19 29.63
CA ALA A 610 -24.33 2.61 28.57
C ALA A 610 -24.33 1.63 27.39
N ASN A 611 -25.38 0.83 27.22
CA ASN A 611 -25.49 -0.09 26.09
C ASN A 611 -25.32 0.65 24.76
N GLY A 612 -24.48 0.11 23.87
CA GLY A 612 -24.07 0.74 22.62
C GLY A 612 -22.83 1.65 22.72
N LEU A 613 -22.37 1.98 23.92
CA LEU A 613 -21.18 2.83 24.10
C LEU A 613 -19.90 1.98 24.00
N SER A 614 -18.98 2.43 23.15
CA SER A 614 -17.65 1.85 23.01
C SER A 614 -16.55 2.93 23.03
N ALA A 615 -15.36 2.57 23.47
CA ALA A 615 -14.18 3.41 23.43
C ALA A 615 -13.03 2.67 22.74
N LYS A 616 -12.23 3.39 21.94
CA LYS A 616 -11.07 2.89 21.21
C LYS A 616 -9.82 3.66 21.61
N PHE A 617 -8.74 2.94 21.82
CA PHE A 617 -7.43 3.54 22.07
C PHE A 617 -6.38 2.80 21.24
N ALA A 618 -5.52 3.56 20.54
CA ALA A 618 -4.37 3.00 19.84
C ALA A 618 -3.17 3.94 19.97
N ILE A 619 -1.98 3.38 20.13
CA ILE A 619 -0.72 4.11 20.18
C ILE A 619 0.40 3.30 19.56
N GLY A 620 1.28 3.98 18.82
CA GLY A 620 2.46 3.35 18.24
C GLY A 620 3.67 4.26 18.34
N TYR A 621 4.79 3.65 18.71
CA TYR A 621 6.08 4.30 18.80
C TYR A 621 7.16 3.40 18.23
N ASN A 622 8.00 3.93 17.36
CA ASN A 622 9.18 3.24 16.87
C ASN A 622 10.36 4.17 16.64
N GLN A 623 11.54 3.60 16.67
CA GLN A 623 12.80 4.24 16.28
C GLN A 623 13.59 3.33 15.37
N GLY A 624 14.36 3.91 14.45
CA GLY A 624 15.24 3.17 13.55
C GLY A 624 16.47 3.97 13.20
N LYS A 625 17.58 3.27 13.09
CA LYS A 625 18.87 3.86 12.69
C LYS A 625 19.54 2.97 11.65
N SER A 626 20.25 3.62 10.74
CA SER A 626 21.06 2.93 9.73
C SER A 626 22.45 3.54 9.63
N LYS A 627 23.42 2.73 9.24
CA LYS A 627 24.76 3.17 8.88
C LYS A 627 25.24 2.42 7.64
N SER A 628 26.29 2.92 7.00
CA SER A 628 26.90 2.28 5.85
C SER A 628 28.24 1.65 6.19
N SER A 629 28.81 0.92 5.21
CA SER A 629 30.18 0.39 5.26
C SER A 629 31.28 1.43 5.11
N TYR A 630 30.95 2.66 4.72
CA TYR A 630 31.97 3.69 4.55
C TYR A 630 32.67 4.03 5.86
N LEU A 631 33.97 4.15 5.79
CA LEU A 631 34.82 4.47 6.94
C LEU A 631 34.39 5.78 7.61
N GLY A 632 34.15 5.74 8.92
CA GLY A 632 33.70 6.90 9.70
C GLY A 632 32.22 7.19 9.66
N ASP A 633 31.40 6.40 8.95
CA ASP A 633 29.95 6.52 9.00
C ASP A 633 29.42 6.13 10.38
N LYS A 634 28.39 6.82 10.84
CA LYS A 634 27.74 6.60 12.13
C LYS A 634 26.29 6.17 11.93
N TYR A 635 25.71 5.57 12.95
CA TYR A 635 24.28 5.35 12.98
C TYR A 635 23.55 6.68 13.04
N ILE A 636 22.70 6.94 12.04
CA ILE A 636 21.80 8.10 11.96
C ILE A 636 20.35 7.64 11.89
N GLU A 637 19.44 8.48 12.36
CA GLU A 637 18.02 8.17 12.33
C GLU A 637 17.52 7.98 10.89
N MET A 638 16.57 7.05 10.72
CA MET A 638 15.93 6.82 9.45
C MET A 638 14.75 7.78 9.26
N ASP A 639 14.77 8.52 8.15
CA ASP A 639 13.69 9.46 7.81
C ASP A 639 12.37 8.79 7.48
N SER A 640 12.40 7.50 7.14
CA SER A 640 11.21 6.68 6.90
C SER A 640 10.43 6.31 8.17
N ILE A 641 11.01 6.55 9.36
CA ILE A 641 10.34 6.31 10.64
C ILE A 641 9.32 7.42 10.90
N ALA A 642 8.04 7.05 10.96
CA ALA A 642 6.96 7.98 11.31
C ALA A 642 7.08 8.46 12.77
N PRO A 643 6.66 9.69 13.10
CA PRO A 643 6.54 10.12 14.48
C PRO A 643 5.52 9.28 15.25
N MET A 644 5.67 9.22 16.58
CA MET A 644 4.68 8.59 17.47
C MET A 644 3.27 9.13 17.18
N LYS A 645 2.33 8.21 17.06
CA LYS A 645 0.93 8.50 16.78
C LYS A 645 0.06 7.80 17.82
N SER A 646 -0.96 8.51 18.32
CA SER A 646 -2.01 7.94 19.16
C SER A 646 -3.38 8.30 18.63
N VAL A 647 -4.33 7.40 18.83
CA VAL A 647 -5.73 7.53 18.42
C VAL A 647 -6.62 7.22 19.63
N VAL A 648 -7.58 8.08 19.89
CA VAL A 648 -8.59 7.91 20.95
C VAL A 648 -9.95 8.10 20.31
N GLY A 649 -10.82 7.13 20.44
CA GLY A 649 -12.18 7.17 19.90
C GLY A 649 -13.22 6.88 20.97
N LEU A 650 -14.38 7.50 20.81
CA LEU A 650 -15.59 7.21 21.56
C LEU A 650 -16.73 7.08 20.56
N ALA A 651 -17.46 5.97 20.62
CA ALA A 651 -18.57 5.71 19.71
C ALA A 651 -19.78 5.25 20.51
N TRP A 652 -20.92 5.63 20.01
CA TRP A 652 -22.21 5.13 20.49
C TRP A 652 -23.05 4.67 19.32
N ASP A 653 -23.51 3.41 19.39
CA ASP A 653 -24.41 2.80 18.44
C ASP A 653 -25.74 2.52 19.14
N ASP A 654 -26.84 2.97 18.56
CA ASP A 654 -28.18 2.63 19.03
C ASP A 654 -28.33 1.10 19.13
N PRO A 655 -28.80 0.56 20.26
CA PRO A 655 -29.00 -0.89 20.42
C PRO A 655 -29.84 -1.56 19.32
N ASN A 656 -30.77 -0.79 18.71
CA ASN A 656 -31.55 -1.24 17.57
C ASN A 656 -30.87 -0.96 16.22
N LYS A 657 -29.61 -0.49 16.25
CA LYS A 657 -28.85 -0.14 15.07
C LYS A 657 -29.50 0.92 14.16
N PHE A 658 -30.36 1.77 14.71
CA PHE A 658 -31.03 2.80 13.92
C PHE A 658 -30.06 3.92 13.51
N TYR A 659 -29.16 4.33 14.41
CA TYR A 659 -28.10 5.30 14.13
C TYR A 659 -26.89 5.06 15.03
N GLY A 660 -25.77 5.62 14.62
CA GLY A 660 -24.53 5.62 15.41
C GLY A 660 -23.72 6.87 15.16
N VAL A 661 -22.92 7.24 16.16
CA VAL A 661 -22.02 8.40 16.11
C VAL A 661 -20.69 8.05 16.75
N ALA A 662 -19.58 8.52 16.16
CA ALA A 662 -18.25 8.34 16.71
C ALA A 662 -17.46 9.65 16.64
N VAL A 663 -16.69 9.92 17.68
CA VAL A 663 -15.70 10.98 17.74
C VAL A 663 -14.33 10.34 17.89
N THR A 664 -13.40 10.65 16.99
CA THR A 664 -12.06 10.11 17.01
C THR A 664 -11.03 11.24 17.01
N ALA A 665 -10.15 11.24 17.99
CA ALA A 665 -9.03 12.18 18.08
C ALA A 665 -7.73 11.45 17.71
N THR A 666 -6.94 12.04 16.82
CA THR A 666 -5.62 11.53 16.41
C THR A 666 -4.57 12.56 16.80
N PHE A 667 -3.55 12.12 17.54
CA PHE A 667 -2.42 12.96 17.95
C PHE A 667 -1.13 12.42 17.34
N GLN A 668 -0.32 13.29 16.77
CA GLN A 668 0.98 12.94 16.20
C GLN A 668 2.07 13.86 16.72
N LYS A 669 3.20 13.28 17.12
CA LYS A 669 4.37 14.06 17.60
C LYS A 669 5.05 14.74 16.43
N GLY A 670 5.65 15.92 16.68
CA GLY A 670 6.47 16.60 15.68
C GLY A 670 7.82 15.91 15.44
N LYS A 671 8.32 16.00 14.21
CA LYS A 671 9.62 15.45 13.82
C LYS A 671 10.30 16.31 12.75
N LYS A 672 11.63 16.35 12.77
CA LYS A 672 12.49 16.88 11.70
C LYS A 672 13.22 15.70 11.06
N ALA A 673 13.27 15.65 9.74
CA ALA A 673 14.04 14.62 9.04
C ALA A 673 15.55 14.83 9.24
N GLU A 674 16.27 13.74 9.28
CA GLU A 674 17.72 13.71 9.16
C GLU A 674 18.10 13.18 7.77
N ALA A 675 19.16 13.69 7.18
CA ALA A 675 19.63 13.16 5.89
C ALA A 675 20.21 11.77 6.07
N THR A 676 19.42 10.75 5.84
CA THR A 676 19.86 9.35 5.88
C THR A 676 20.25 8.80 4.52
N SER A 677 19.98 9.53 3.43
CA SER A 677 20.35 9.11 2.09
C SER A 677 21.85 9.38 1.81
N ARG A 678 22.44 8.55 0.96
CA ARG A 678 23.81 8.74 0.48
C ARG A 678 23.97 9.95 -0.43
N GLU A 679 22.90 10.56 -0.84
CA GLU A 679 22.93 11.87 -1.51
C GLU A 679 23.64 12.94 -0.69
N SER A 680 23.70 12.77 0.62
CA SER A 680 24.37 13.66 1.55
C SER A 680 25.86 13.36 1.78
N TYR A 681 26.42 12.38 1.11
CA TYR A 681 27.81 11.97 1.26
C TYR A 681 28.68 12.41 0.06
N GLY A 682 29.91 12.79 0.34
CA GLY A 682 30.91 13.09 -0.67
C GLY A 682 31.56 11.83 -1.27
N ASN A 683 32.49 12.04 -2.20
CA ASN A 683 33.22 10.95 -2.89
C ASN A 683 34.09 10.10 -1.98
N ASP A 684 34.50 10.66 -0.85
CA ASP A 684 35.27 10.00 0.19
C ASP A 684 34.42 9.23 1.20
N GLY A 685 33.12 9.14 0.95
CA GLY A 685 32.16 8.48 1.84
C GLY A 685 31.85 9.25 3.12
N ARG A 686 32.31 10.50 3.26
CA ARG A 686 32.01 11.35 4.41
C ARG A 686 30.71 12.12 4.20
N PRO A 687 29.95 12.39 5.27
CA PRO A 687 28.79 13.27 5.18
C PRO A 687 29.17 14.65 4.63
N LEU A 688 28.38 15.15 3.69
CA LEU A 688 28.54 16.52 3.22
C LEU A 688 28.14 17.49 4.34
N PRO A 689 28.90 18.57 4.56
CA PRO A 689 28.51 19.61 5.50
C PRO A 689 27.15 20.21 5.10
N ASN A 690 26.29 20.52 6.07
CA ASN A 690 25.02 21.25 5.90
C ASN A 690 23.87 20.47 5.21
N SER A 691 23.98 19.17 5.03
CA SER A 691 22.86 18.38 4.48
C SER A 691 21.68 18.23 5.43
N LYS A 692 21.86 18.59 6.72
CA LYS A 692 20.86 18.41 7.79
C LYS A 692 20.11 19.67 8.18
N ASP A 693 20.63 20.85 7.91
CA ASP A 693 20.18 22.08 8.57
C ASP A 693 18.98 22.75 7.89
N ASP A 694 18.67 22.35 6.66
CA ASP A 694 17.64 23.00 5.85
C ASP A 694 16.29 22.30 5.84
N TYR A 695 16.15 21.11 6.43
CA TYR A 695 14.85 20.41 6.43
C TYR A 695 13.82 21.10 7.33
N PHE A 696 12.61 21.21 6.80
CA PHE A 696 11.49 21.76 7.52
C PHE A 696 11.10 20.86 8.69
N ARG A 697 11.04 21.45 9.89
CA ARG A 697 10.55 20.76 11.08
C ARG A 697 9.05 20.70 11.05
N ILE A 698 8.50 19.52 10.90
CA ILE A 698 7.06 19.29 10.93
C ILE A 698 6.60 19.28 12.39
N ALA A 699 5.69 20.19 12.72
CA ALA A 699 5.13 20.32 14.06
C ALA A 699 4.21 19.14 14.39
N GLY A 700 4.12 18.79 15.66
CA GLY A 700 3.08 17.88 16.15
C GLY A 700 1.71 18.51 16.03
N HIS A 701 0.69 17.66 15.90
CA HIS A 701 -0.69 18.12 15.75
C HIS A 701 -1.68 17.14 16.39
N GLY A 702 -2.88 17.64 16.63
CA GLY A 702 -4.04 16.86 17.03
C GLY A 702 -5.23 17.22 16.15
N ILE A 703 -5.91 16.22 15.61
CA ILE A 703 -7.12 16.39 14.80
C ILE A 703 -8.27 15.60 15.42
N ILE A 704 -9.48 16.11 15.25
CA ILE A 704 -10.71 15.47 15.72
C ILE A 704 -11.61 15.22 14.51
N ASP A 705 -12.09 13.99 14.39
CA ASP A 705 -13.04 13.56 13.38
C ASP A 705 -14.37 13.18 14.04
N LEU A 706 -15.48 13.51 13.39
CA LEU A 706 -16.82 13.14 13.78
C LEU A 706 -17.43 12.34 12.65
N THR A 707 -17.83 11.10 12.91
CA THR A 707 -18.46 10.23 11.91
C THR A 707 -19.78 9.69 12.44
N GLY A 708 -20.66 9.25 11.55
CA GLY A 708 -21.94 8.67 11.97
C GLY A 708 -22.72 8.07 10.80
N TYR A 709 -23.76 7.36 11.18
CA TYR A 709 -24.70 6.77 10.22
C TYR A 709 -26.13 6.80 10.75
N ILE A 710 -27.08 6.70 9.83
CA ILE A 710 -28.48 6.49 10.12
C ILE A 710 -29.08 5.48 9.13
N ASN A 711 -29.74 4.44 9.64
CA ASN A 711 -30.50 3.49 8.86
C ASN A 711 -31.91 4.04 8.68
N ILE A 712 -32.20 4.63 7.51
CA ILE A 712 -33.55 5.19 7.19
C ILE A 712 -34.57 4.05 7.12
N THR A 713 -34.14 2.95 6.52
CA THR A 713 -34.87 1.69 6.50
C THR A 713 -33.88 0.55 6.68
N LYS A 714 -34.37 -0.70 6.78
CA LYS A 714 -33.47 -1.88 6.80
C LYS A 714 -32.59 -2.02 5.55
N ASN A 715 -32.95 -1.35 4.45
CA ASN A 715 -32.29 -1.44 3.15
C ASN A 715 -31.58 -0.13 2.74
N VAL A 716 -31.75 0.96 3.49
CA VAL A 716 -31.23 2.28 3.11
C VAL A 716 -30.50 2.89 4.29
N LYS A 717 -29.20 3.10 4.13
CA LYS A 717 -28.32 3.70 5.13
C LYS A 717 -27.68 4.96 4.58
N LEU A 718 -27.72 6.02 5.36
CA LEU A 718 -26.88 7.21 5.17
C LEU A 718 -25.70 7.14 6.12
N ASN A 719 -24.52 7.44 5.63
CA ASN A 719 -23.30 7.55 6.41
C ASN A 719 -22.56 8.84 6.07
N GLY A 720 -21.77 9.33 6.99
CA GLY A 720 -20.99 10.52 6.73
C GLY A 720 -20.05 10.88 7.85
N GLY A 721 -19.23 11.90 7.60
CA GLY A 721 -18.29 12.38 8.59
C GLY A 721 -17.80 13.78 8.29
N VAL A 722 -17.35 14.44 9.36
CA VAL A 722 -16.60 15.68 9.32
C VAL A 722 -15.21 15.39 9.86
N TYR A 723 -14.22 15.48 8.99
CA TYR A 723 -12.83 15.21 9.32
C TYR A 723 -12.07 16.50 9.56
N ASN A 724 -11.13 16.46 10.51
CA ASN A 724 -10.44 17.65 11.00
C ASN A 724 -11.44 18.73 11.44
N LEU A 725 -12.34 18.36 12.34
CA LEU A 725 -13.46 19.23 12.81
C LEU A 725 -13.00 20.61 13.29
N THR A 726 -11.83 20.68 13.89
CA THR A 726 -11.23 21.92 14.42
C THR A 726 -10.50 22.76 13.37
N ASP A 727 -10.46 22.30 12.11
CA ASP A 727 -9.76 22.96 11.00
C ASP A 727 -8.26 23.18 11.26
N GLN A 728 -7.65 22.23 11.97
CA GLN A 728 -6.24 22.30 12.34
C GLN A 728 -5.36 22.29 11.09
N LYS A 729 -4.46 23.25 10.96
CA LYS A 729 -3.43 23.29 9.91
C LYS A 729 -2.25 22.44 10.30
N TYR A 730 -1.91 21.44 9.48
CA TYR A 730 -0.81 20.53 9.75
C TYR A 730 -0.19 19.96 8.47
N TRP A 731 0.97 19.33 8.61
CA TRP A 731 1.67 18.61 7.56
C TRP A 731 1.84 17.15 7.97
N ASP A 732 1.56 16.22 7.07
CA ASP A 732 1.92 14.83 7.27
C ASP A 732 3.44 14.66 7.14
N TYR A 733 4.07 14.02 8.13
CA TYR A 733 5.53 13.90 8.17
C TYR A 733 6.08 13.08 7.00
N LEU A 734 5.55 11.87 6.76
CA LEU A 734 6.10 10.97 5.74
C LEU A 734 5.94 11.54 4.33
N SER A 735 4.91 12.30 4.09
CA SER A 735 4.68 12.96 2.79
C SER A 735 5.53 14.22 2.59
N ASN A 736 6.03 14.83 3.66
CA ASN A 736 6.64 16.16 3.61
C ASN A 736 8.04 16.25 4.25
N ASN A 737 8.63 15.15 4.67
CA ASN A 737 9.90 15.12 5.40
C ASN A 737 11.13 15.62 4.61
N LYS A 738 10.98 15.81 3.29
CA LYS A 738 12.04 16.32 2.39
C LYS A 738 11.86 17.80 2.01
N LEU A 739 10.88 18.50 2.60
CA LEU A 739 10.75 19.94 2.40
C LEU A 739 11.89 20.69 3.09
N TYR A 740 12.41 21.74 2.46
CA TYR A 740 13.40 22.62 3.03
C TYR A 740 12.77 23.84 3.69
N SER A 741 13.27 24.25 4.84
CA SER A 741 12.78 25.42 5.57
C SER A 741 13.08 26.73 4.85
N THR A 742 14.20 26.82 4.17
CA THR A 742 14.68 28.03 3.48
C THR A 742 14.19 28.11 2.04
N SER A 743 14.45 27.09 1.21
CA SER A 743 14.15 27.14 -0.22
C SER A 743 12.65 26.94 -0.53
N ASP A 744 11.91 26.24 0.33
CA ASP A 744 10.49 25.97 0.15
C ASP A 744 9.57 26.87 0.99
N HIS A 745 10.13 27.80 1.77
CA HIS A 745 9.39 28.61 2.76
C HIS A 745 8.12 29.24 2.20
N LYS A 746 8.17 29.78 1.00
CA LYS A 746 7.01 30.43 0.36
C LYS A 746 5.89 29.45 -0.03
N TYR A 747 6.22 28.18 -0.15
CA TYR A 747 5.33 27.15 -0.69
C TYR A 747 4.93 26.10 0.37
N LEU A 748 5.44 26.18 1.60
CA LEU A 748 5.16 25.21 2.65
C LEU A 748 3.65 25.02 2.87
N ASN A 749 2.88 26.09 2.78
CA ASN A 749 1.44 26.06 2.95
C ASN A 749 0.69 25.28 1.86
N MET A 750 1.30 25.14 0.67
CA MET A 750 0.75 24.31 -0.40
C MET A 750 0.68 22.83 -0.03
N PHE A 751 1.58 22.38 0.83
CA PHE A 751 1.78 20.98 1.21
C PHE A 751 1.12 20.61 2.53
N THR A 752 0.30 21.49 3.09
CA THR A 752 -0.53 21.16 4.25
C THR A 752 -1.54 20.09 3.88
N ALA A 753 -1.88 19.27 4.87
CA ALA A 753 -3.03 18.38 4.78
C ALA A 753 -4.33 19.19 4.59
N PRO A 754 -5.41 18.57 4.13
CA PRO A 754 -6.71 19.23 4.07
C PRO A 754 -7.12 19.80 5.43
N GLY A 755 -7.76 20.97 5.41
CA GLY A 755 -8.46 21.50 6.56
C GLY A 755 -9.71 20.67 6.87
N ARG A 756 -10.74 21.31 7.40
CA ARG A 756 -12.02 20.65 7.64
C ARG A 756 -12.62 20.15 6.33
N THR A 757 -12.95 18.85 6.31
CA THR A 757 -13.58 18.18 5.17
C THR A 757 -14.79 17.38 5.62
N PHE A 758 -15.68 17.09 4.70
CA PHE A 758 -16.85 16.26 4.98
C PHE A 758 -17.05 15.21 3.90
N GLN A 759 -17.60 14.09 4.31
CA GLN A 759 -18.04 13.00 3.44
C GLN A 759 -19.51 12.74 3.70
N LEU A 760 -20.22 12.32 2.65
CA LEU A 760 -21.60 11.89 2.72
C LEU A 760 -21.80 10.71 1.76
N GLY A 761 -22.35 9.62 2.28
CA GLY A 761 -22.60 8.39 1.55
C GLY A 761 -24.03 7.90 1.71
N LEU A 762 -24.53 7.26 0.68
CA LEU A 762 -25.79 6.52 0.67
C LEU A 762 -25.51 5.09 0.26
N ASP A 763 -25.92 4.15 1.09
CA ASP A 763 -25.91 2.72 0.81
C ASP A 763 -27.33 2.20 0.68
N VAL A 764 -27.58 1.39 -0.34
CA VAL A 764 -28.89 0.76 -0.62
C VAL A 764 -28.62 -0.72 -0.90
N ASP A 765 -29.18 -1.60 -0.07
CA ASP A 765 -28.96 -3.05 -0.13
C ASP A 765 -30.31 -3.81 -0.18
N PHE A 766 -30.44 -4.81 -1.09
CA PHE A 766 -31.62 -5.66 -1.24
C PHE A 766 -31.26 -7.15 -1.29
#